data_453ca512f8e48397c3b677a28a819ee8
#
_entry.id   453ca512f8e48397c3b677a28a819ee8
#
_cell.length_a   1.000
_cell.length_b   1.000
_cell.length_c   1.000
_cell.angle_alpha   90.00
_cell.angle_beta   90.00
_cell.angle_gamma   90.00
#
_symmetry.space_group_name_H-M   'P 1'
#
loop_
_entity.id
_entity.type
_entity.pdbx_description
1 polymer ?
#
loop_
_entity_poly.entity_id
_entity_poly.type
_entity_poly.pdbx_seq_one_letter_code
_entity_poly.pdbx_strand_id
1 'polypeptide(L)'
;MKRWLLGLLLASAGAAVHANDKVLYQPVPGWVKPAPPIDPAAATDDHAPAIVVFDSQSKLEDGQLWSYVDSATRVVTAQMLGQIGTLKLPWQPAHGDLVIHKLEIIRGAKHIDLVKGGNPFTVLRREEMMDQQQLDGMLTATLPVEGLAVGDVLHLVMSTTERDPTLKGDVQMVAPLVSAPARAGFARTRIIWPVASDIHWRAYSAGVDATPVVANGYRDLTIALPLAKQPEIPDDAPIRFQKLPLIEATSFDSWAAVVKVMAPLYRTDGLIAPGSPLAAEVAKIRAADADPLHRTALALQLVQDKVRYLAISMDTGNYVPQTPAHSWDVRYGDCKAKTLLLIAILRDLGIEADPVLANIGLGELVSSRLPAATAFNHIFVRATIAGKDYWLDGTGMGSRLADIDDVPGFGTVLPLTEPAALVTLPKKAAARPGMTVDLDLDNRAGLKLPTLFRVRLELHGAAAEGVNVVVSQAVGEQRDDFIQGAVQQTVGEAQLDSSSLTYDPVTSTAVLQASGVIKTKWQRDDRRLRQNLDGVLGSIDFTPDRARTEWRDIPVLGVRNISLARHVTIDLPADAASYTIEGDRSLPAELAGAALFRKLTTAGNRIVVDERIDGLGTEIAPGDVGRVRTAVAQAKGRTLRATAPADYPGYYFDIAAAVKGKKLAAYEAVYGKAIARDPKGDSGWSSRGIYRAGVFDWQGAVDDFTKAIALRPSVELYLRRAASHAALGQDARQLADIDAAAD
;
A
#
# COMPACT_ATOMS: atom_id res chain seq x y z
N MET A 1 40.31 37.56 61.60
CA MET A 1 38.99 37.99 61.08
C MET A 1 39.06 38.01 59.57
N LYS A 2 38.60 36.96 58.89
CA LYS A 2 38.44 36.88 57.45
C LYS A 2 37.04 36.35 57.19
N ARG A 3 36.17 37.23 56.65
CA ARG A 3 34.82 36.88 56.24
C ARG A 3 34.89 36.30 54.83
N TRP A 4 34.36 35.07 54.65
CA TRP A 4 34.09 34.43 53.39
C TRP A 4 32.69 34.80 52.92
N LEU A 5 32.56 35.47 51.78
CA LEU A 5 31.30 35.62 51.06
C LEU A 5 31.11 34.39 50.14
N LEU A 6 30.13 33.57 50.45
CA LEU A 6 29.64 32.55 49.53
C LEU A 6 28.60 33.19 48.59
N GLY A 7 28.92 33.30 47.30
CA GLY A 7 27.97 33.65 46.26
C GLY A 7 27.13 32.43 45.91
N LEU A 8 25.81 32.48 46.17
CA LEU A 8 24.84 31.54 45.68
C LEU A 8 24.59 31.87 44.19
N LEU A 9 25.09 31.02 43.29
CA LEU A 9 24.61 30.93 41.90
C LEU A 9 23.29 30.19 41.92
N LEU A 10 22.16 30.88 41.82
CA LEU A 10 20.86 30.32 41.49
C LEU A 10 20.88 29.88 40.01
N ALA A 11 21.14 28.61 39.78
CA ALA A 11 20.83 27.98 38.50
C ALA A 11 19.29 27.91 38.41
N SER A 12 18.70 28.79 37.61
CA SER A 12 17.32 28.64 37.17
C SER A 12 17.25 27.44 36.22
N ALA A 13 17.04 26.24 36.81
CA ALA A 13 16.54 25.12 36.06
C ALA A 13 15.12 25.49 35.58
N GLY A 14 14.97 25.81 34.31
CA GLY A 14 13.68 25.88 33.68
C GLY A 14 13.00 24.54 33.90
N ALA A 15 11.98 24.54 34.74
CA ALA A 15 11.10 23.37 34.88
C ALA A 15 10.50 23.12 33.50
N ALA A 16 10.93 22.05 32.83
CA ALA A 16 10.18 21.51 31.73
C ALA A 16 8.77 21.23 32.27
N VAL A 17 7.77 21.91 31.71
CA VAL A 17 6.38 21.62 32.00
C VAL A 17 6.15 20.20 31.51
N HIS A 18 6.18 19.25 32.43
CA HIS A 18 5.83 17.87 32.10
C HIS A 18 4.30 17.86 31.94
N ALA A 19 3.86 17.55 30.75
CA ALA A 19 2.47 17.28 30.47
C ALA A 19 1.95 16.20 31.43
N ASN A 20 0.70 16.33 31.86
CA ASN A 20 0.10 15.48 32.88
C ASN A 20 -0.21 14.09 32.27
N ASP A 21 0.33 13.04 32.84
CA ASP A 21 0.07 11.64 32.46
C ASP A 21 -1.23 11.08 33.06
N LYS A 22 -2.08 11.94 33.63
CA LYS A 22 -3.36 11.59 34.27
C LYS A 22 -4.53 12.34 33.63
N VAL A 23 -5.68 11.68 33.65
CA VAL A 23 -6.93 12.34 33.26
C VAL A 23 -7.30 13.41 34.28
N LEU A 24 -7.55 14.62 33.81
CA LEU A 24 -7.98 15.75 34.62
C LEU A 24 -9.51 15.85 34.61
N TYR A 25 -10.09 16.45 35.69
CA TYR A 25 -11.52 16.71 35.83
C TYR A 25 -11.71 18.18 36.14
N GLN A 26 -12.33 18.92 35.24
CA GLN A 26 -12.52 20.38 35.36
C GLN A 26 -13.89 20.77 34.78
N PRO A 27 -14.44 21.92 35.22
CA PRO A 27 -15.65 22.48 34.59
C PRO A 27 -15.37 22.84 33.12
N VAL A 28 -16.44 22.90 32.31
CA VAL A 28 -16.37 23.35 30.90
C VAL A 28 -15.73 24.74 30.86
N PRO A 29 -14.75 24.97 29.97
CA PRO A 29 -14.09 26.28 29.83
C PRO A 29 -15.06 27.39 29.41
N GLY A 30 -14.87 28.59 29.96
CA GLY A 30 -15.80 29.73 29.74
C GLY A 30 -15.86 30.25 28.30
N TRP A 31 -14.92 29.87 27.43
CA TRP A 31 -14.93 30.23 26.01
C TRP A 31 -15.84 29.31 25.17
N VAL A 32 -16.27 28.19 25.72
CA VAL A 32 -17.11 27.20 25.02
C VAL A 32 -18.53 27.76 24.91
N LYS A 33 -19.11 27.68 23.72
CA LYS A 33 -20.52 27.97 23.46
C LYS A 33 -21.34 26.70 23.70
N PRO A 34 -22.24 26.64 24.68
CA PRO A 34 -23.00 25.42 24.99
C PRO A 34 -23.75 24.86 23.78
N ALA A 35 -23.81 23.53 23.68
CA ALA A 35 -24.76 22.85 22.80
C ALA A 35 -26.19 22.96 23.37
N PRO A 36 -27.24 22.78 22.56
CA PRO A 36 -28.59 22.66 23.06
C PRO A 36 -28.74 21.55 24.10
N PRO A 37 -29.59 21.68 25.11
CA PRO A 37 -29.89 20.59 26.04
C PRO A 37 -30.36 19.35 25.28
N ILE A 38 -29.94 18.16 25.74
CA ILE A 38 -30.41 16.89 25.19
C ILE A 38 -31.86 16.70 25.65
N ASP A 39 -32.81 16.61 24.72
CA ASP A 39 -34.18 16.21 24.99
C ASP A 39 -34.26 14.69 25.15
N PRO A 40 -34.52 14.15 26.34
CA PRO A 40 -34.62 12.71 26.55
C PRO A 40 -35.72 12.03 25.72
N ALA A 41 -36.81 12.73 25.40
CA ALA A 41 -37.89 12.19 24.57
C ALA A 41 -37.44 12.04 23.10
N ALA A 42 -36.75 13.06 22.56
CA ALA A 42 -36.17 12.98 21.22
C ALA A 42 -35.05 11.94 21.13
N ALA A 43 -34.30 11.71 22.20
CA ALA A 43 -33.25 10.72 22.27
C ALA A 43 -33.74 9.25 22.25
N THR A 44 -35.04 9.03 22.60
CA THR A 44 -35.66 7.70 22.63
C THR A 44 -36.49 7.36 21.39
N ASP A 45 -36.73 8.33 20.50
CA ASP A 45 -37.45 8.09 19.25
C ASP A 45 -36.65 7.19 18.30
N ASP A 46 -37.26 6.11 17.83
CA ASP A 46 -36.63 5.13 16.92
C ASP A 46 -36.21 5.75 15.58
N HIS A 47 -36.81 6.86 15.16
CA HIS A 47 -36.48 7.61 13.95
C HIS A 47 -35.38 8.66 14.16
N ALA A 48 -35.02 8.96 15.41
CA ALA A 48 -34.01 9.96 15.75
C ALA A 48 -32.59 9.44 15.30
N PRO A 49 -31.67 10.37 14.91
CA PRO A 49 -30.31 10.01 14.62
C PRO A 49 -29.61 9.38 15.83
N ALA A 50 -28.75 8.42 15.60
CA ALA A 50 -27.92 7.84 16.67
C ALA A 50 -26.99 8.90 17.30
N ILE A 51 -26.44 9.82 16.51
CA ILE A 51 -25.70 10.97 17.00
C ILE A 51 -26.71 12.03 17.44
N VAL A 52 -26.88 12.19 18.75
CA VAL A 52 -27.76 13.18 19.33
C VAL A 52 -27.13 14.57 19.34
N VAL A 53 -25.85 14.62 19.79
CA VAL A 53 -25.01 15.84 19.79
C VAL A 53 -23.62 15.46 19.31
N PHE A 54 -23.05 16.30 18.44
CA PHE A 54 -21.64 16.30 18.08
C PHE A 54 -21.16 17.75 17.93
N ASP A 55 -20.62 18.31 18.99
CA ASP A 55 -20.13 19.67 19.03
C ASP A 55 -18.63 19.72 19.24
N SER A 56 -17.90 20.08 18.18
CA SER A 56 -16.45 20.22 18.20
C SER A 56 -16.08 21.70 18.18
N GLN A 57 -15.37 22.16 19.21
CA GLN A 57 -14.95 23.56 19.31
C GLN A 57 -13.43 23.62 19.57
N SER A 58 -12.74 24.47 18.84
CA SER A 58 -11.30 24.68 18.96
C SER A 58 -10.98 26.13 19.27
N LYS A 59 -10.00 26.36 20.16
CA LYS A 59 -9.45 27.68 20.45
C LYS A 59 -7.95 27.67 20.17
N LEU A 60 -7.51 28.58 19.31
CA LEU A 60 -6.11 28.78 18.97
C LEU A 60 -5.63 30.08 19.61
N GLU A 61 -4.77 29.98 20.61
CA GLU A 61 -4.27 31.16 21.34
C GLU A 61 -2.90 30.89 21.99
N ASP A 62 -1.98 31.82 21.90
CA ASP A 62 -0.67 31.79 22.54
C ASP A 62 0.15 30.50 22.28
N GLY A 63 0.10 30.00 21.03
CA GLY A 63 0.79 28.78 20.64
C GLY A 63 0.18 27.49 21.22
N GLN A 64 -1.05 27.57 21.75
CA GLN A 64 -1.79 26.44 22.29
C GLN A 64 -3.09 26.21 21.52
N LEU A 65 -3.34 24.95 21.20
CA LEU A 65 -4.60 24.46 20.71
C LEU A 65 -5.40 23.85 21.87
N TRP A 66 -6.63 24.32 22.04
CA TRP A 66 -7.65 23.66 22.87
C TRP A 66 -8.68 23.03 21.94
N SER A 67 -8.92 21.75 22.13
CA SER A 67 -9.96 21.01 21.40
C SER A 67 -11.00 20.51 22.38
N TYR A 68 -12.21 21.06 22.31
CA TYR A 68 -13.36 20.66 23.11
C TYR A 68 -14.30 19.82 22.25
N VAL A 69 -14.83 18.75 22.82
CA VAL A 69 -15.82 17.88 22.19
C VAL A 69 -16.94 17.59 23.17
N ASP A 70 -18.18 17.85 22.75
CA ASP A 70 -19.40 17.40 23.38
C ASP A 70 -20.07 16.38 22.47
N SER A 71 -20.10 15.12 22.89
CA SER A 71 -20.60 14.02 22.11
C SER A 71 -21.64 13.21 22.88
N ALA A 72 -22.85 13.18 22.36
CA ALA A 72 -23.94 12.37 22.90
C ALA A 72 -24.41 11.37 21.83
N THR A 73 -24.28 10.10 22.11
CA THR A 73 -24.55 9.03 21.15
C THR A 73 -25.53 8.01 21.73
N ARG A 74 -26.65 7.79 21.03
CA ARG A 74 -27.65 6.78 21.39
C ARG A 74 -27.18 5.41 20.91
N VAL A 75 -27.26 4.42 21.77
CA VAL A 75 -26.98 3.01 21.45
C VAL A 75 -28.20 2.42 20.74
N VAL A 76 -28.14 2.27 19.42
CA VAL A 76 -29.29 1.79 18.62
C VAL A 76 -29.25 0.30 18.34
N THR A 77 -28.11 -0.36 18.46
CA THR A 77 -27.95 -1.81 18.21
C THR A 77 -26.97 -2.43 19.19
N ALA A 78 -27.06 -3.78 19.36
CA ALA A 78 -26.09 -4.55 20.14
C ALA A 78 -24.68 -4.48 19.55
N GLN A 79 -24.53 -4.38 18.23
CA GLN A 79 -23.23 -4.18 17.57
C GLN A 79 -22.61 -2.84 17.96
N MET A 80 -23.40 -1.77 17.95
CA MET A 80 -22.95 -0.44 18.37
C MET A 80 -22.59 -0.42 19.86
N LEU A 81 -23.35 -1.13 20.71
CA LEU A 81 -23.00 -1.32 22.12
C LEU A 81 -21.60 -1.91 22.28
N GLY A 82 -21.24 -2.91 21.48
CA GLY A 82 -19.90 -3.49 21.48
C GLY A 82 -18.82 -2.49 21.04
N GLN A 83 -19.13 -1.57 20.14
CA GLN A 83 -18.20 -0.56 19.64
C GLN A 83 -17.93 0.58 20.64
N ILE A 84 -19.00 1.11 21.26
CA ILE A 84 -18.90 2.28 22.16
C ILE A 84 -18.94 1.92 23.65
N GLY A 85 -19.17 0.64 23.99
CA GLY A 85 -19.20 0.14 25.38
C GLY A 85 -17.86 0.19 26.10
N THR A 86 -16.78 0.53 25.40
CA THR A 86 -15.48 0.85 25.98
C THR A 86 -14.99 2.16 25.40
N LEU A 87 -14.92 3.19 26.22
CA LEU A 87 -14.30 4.45 25.84
C LEU A 87 -12.78 4.28 25.75
N LYS A 88 -12.20 4.88 24.71
CA LYS A 88 -10.76 4.97 24.48
C LYS A 88 -10.47 6.41 24.08
N LEU A 89 -9.82 7.16 24.95
CA LEU A 89 -9.54 8.58 24.77
C LEU A 89 -8.02 8.77 24.69
N PRO A 90 -7.46 8.88 23.46
CA PRO A 90 -6.03 9.08 23.27
C PRO A 90 -5.66 10.55 23.49
N TRP A 91 -4.48 10.81 24.04
CA TRP A 91 -3.85 12.13 24.09
C TRP A 91 -2.32 12.01 24.12
N GLN A 92 -1.64 13.10 23.73
CA GLN A 92 -0.16 13.16 23.73
C GLN A 92 0.31 13.87 25.01
N PRO A 93 0.77 13.12 26.05
CA PRO A 93 1.11 13.71 27.34
C PRO A 93 2.34 14.62 27.30
N ALA A 94 3.20 14.47 26.30
CA ALA A 94 4.35 15.34 26.12
C ALA A 94 3.96 16.77 25.67
N HIS A 95 2.76 16.93 25.07
CA HIS A 95 2.32 18.19 24.48
C HIS A 95 1.07 18.78 25.12
N GLY A 96 0.32 17.99 25.92
CA GLY A 96 -0.91 18.49 26.50
C GLY A 96 -1.65 17.52 27.44
N ASP A 97 -2.84 17.92 27.84
CA ASP A 97 -3.66 17.25 28.83
C ASP A 97 -4.95 16.72 28.22
N LEU A 98 -5.49 15.65 28.81
CA LEU A 98 -6.86 15.18 28.65
C LEU A 98 -7.71 15.64 29.84
N VAL A 99 -8.78 16.38 29.58
CA VAL A 99 -9.70 16.92 30.60
C VAL A 99 -11.11 16.38 30.34
N ILE A 100 -11.70 15.72 31.32
CA ILE A 100 -13.09 15.29 31.30
C ILE A 100 -13.94 16.34 32.03
N HIS A 101 -14.96 16.83 31.34
CA HIS A 101 -15.91 17.81 31.91
C HIS A 101 -17.20 17.13 32.35
N LYS A 102 -17.62 16.09 31.62
CA LYS A 102 -18.84 15.33 31.92
C LYS A 102 -18.74 13.94 31.29
N LEU A 103 -19.22 12.93 32.01
CA LEU A 103 -19.43 11.60 31.47
C LEU A 103 -20.62 10.94 32.17
N GLU A 104 -21.68 10.68 31.40
CA GLU A 104 -22.93 10.13 31.96
C GLU A 104 -23.62 9.19 30.98
N ILE A 105 -24.45 8.28 31.50
CA ILE A 105 -25.45 7.55 30.73
C ILE A 105 -26.81 8.22 30.97
N ILE A 106 -27.49 8.57 29.91
CA ILE A 106 -28.90 9.08 29.97
C ILE A 106 -29.82 7.92 29.58
N ARG A 107 -30.68 7.53 30.53
CA ARG A 107 -31.66 6.45 30.36
C ARG A 107 -33.05 7.00 30.64
N GLY A 108 -33.80 7.40 29.63
CA GLY A 108 -35.02 8.18 29.76
C GLY A 108 -34.73 9.47 30.54
N ALA A 109 -35.47 9.74 31.60
CA ALA A 109 -35.24 10.91 32.45
C ALA A 109 -34.10 10.73 33.49
N LYS A 110 -33.45 9.59 33.56
CA LYS A 110 -32.42 9.31 34.55
C LYS A 110 -31.04 9.60 33.99
N HIS A 111 -30.27 10.43 34.72
CA HIS A 111 -28.84 10.69 34.44
C HIS A 111 -27.98 9.87 35.42
N ILE A 112 -27.08 9.09 34.88
CA ILE A 112 -26.16 8.23 35.65
C ILE A 112 -24.75 8.79 35.43
N ASP A 113 -24.25 9.52 36.39
CA ASP A 113 -22.90 10.10 36.35
C ASP A 113 -21.86 9.02 36.62
N LEU A 114 -20.94 8.84 35.67
CA LEU A 114 -19.91 7.81 35.72
C LEU A 114 -18.58 8.28 36.36
N VAL A 115 -18.46 9.59 36.65
CA VAL A 115 -17.25 10.18 37.26
C VAL A 115 -17.46 10.61 38.72
N LYS A 116 -18.68 10.49 39.25
CA LYS A 116 -19.02 10.89 40.59
C LYS A 116 -18.22 10.18 41.70
N GLY A 117 -17.72 8.97 41.44
CA GLY A 117 -16.93 8.15 42.37
C GLY A 117 -15.42 8.39 42.34
N GLY A 118 -14.93 9.31 41.54
CA GLY A 118 -13.50 9.54 41.32
C GLY A 118 -13.07 9.24 39.86
N ASN A 119 -11.80 8.95 39.65
CA ASN A 119 -11.27 8.63 38.31
C ASN A 119 -11.61 7.17 37.92
N PRO A 120 -12.56 6.95 36.97
CA PRO A 120 -12.88 5.59 36.53
C PRO A 120 -11.98 5.09 35.41
N PHE A 121 -11.12 5.95 34.84
CA PHE A 121 -10.29 5.58 33.70
C PHE A 121 -9.01 4.84 34.13
N THR A 122 -8.70 3.78 33.42
CA THR A 122 -7.36 3.18 33.40
C THR A 122 -6.55 3.83 32.30
N VAL A 123 -5.41 4.42 32.65
CA VAL A 123 -4.50 5.02 31.68
C VAL A 123 -3.49 3.97 31.25
N LEU A 124 -3.45 3.70 29.96
CA LEU A 124 -2.57 2.73 29.36
C LEU A 124 -1.69 3.44 28.32
N ARG A 125 -0.41 3.07 28.27
CA ARG A 125 0.40 3.33 27.09
C ARG A 125 0.03 2.25 26.08
N ARG A 126 -0.89 2.57 25.21
CA ARG A 126 -1.42 1.63 24.24
C ARG A 126 -1.00 2.06 22.86
N GLU A 127 -0.02 1.37 22.34
CA GLU A 127 0.44 1.50 20.97
C GLU A 127 -0.58 0.77 20.08
N GLU A 128 -1.63 1.47 19.63
CA GLU A 128 -2.75 0.86 18.90
C GLU A 128 -2.36 0.34 17.52
N MET A 129 -1.21 0.81 16.99
CA MET A 129 -0.72 0.45 15.66
C MET A 129 0.48 -0.51 15.70
N MET A 130 0.68 -1.25 16.79
CA MET A 130 1.79 -2.21 16.92
C MET A 130 1.80 -3.28 15.84
N ASP A 131 0.63 -3.73 15.37
CA ASP A 131 0.52 -4.67 14.25
C ASP A 131 1.06 -4.09 12.94
N GLN A 132 1.10 -2.75 12.84
CA GLN A 132 1.69 -2.00 11.73
C GLN A 132 3.10 -1.48 12.06
N GLN A 133 3.68 -1.94 13.17
CA GLN A 133 4.98 -1.48 13.68
C GLN A 133 5.01 0.06 13.92
N GLN A 134 3.91 0.62 14.42
CA GLN A 134 3.82 2.04 14.77
C GLN A 134 3.78 2.21 16.29
N LEU A 135 4.64 3.11 16.81
CA LEU A 135 4.58 3.66 18.15
C LEU A 135 4.23 5.14 18.06
N ASP A 136 3.23 5.59 18.80
CA ASP A 136 2.74 6.97 18.70
C ASP A 136 3.05 7.82 19.94
N GLY A 137 3.58 7.21 21.01
CA GLY A 137 3.84 7.88 22.27
C GLY A 137 2.59 8.38 22.99
N MET A 138 1.42 7.96 22.51
CA MET A 138 0.12 8.34 23.03
C MET A 138 -0.19 7.58 24.33
N LEU A 139 -0.83 8.25 25.26
CA LEU A 139 -1.57 7.60 26.33
C LEU A 139 -3.03 7.45 25.93
N THR A 140 -3.65 6.37 26.36
CA THR A 140 -5.07 6.11 26.15
C THR A 140 -5.76 5.91 27.50
N ALA A 141 -6.69 6.80 27.83
CA ALA A 141 -7.60 6.61 28.95
C ALA A 141 -8.71 5.65 28.50
N THR A 142 -8.75 4.48 29.12
CA THR A 142 -9.70 3.41 28.78
C THR A 142 -10.71 3.25 29.90
N LEU A 143 -11.99 3.15 29.54
CA LEU A 143 -13.08 2.91 30.48
C LEU A 143 -14.13 1.97 29.87
N PRO A 144 -14.28 0.74 30.37
CA PRO A 144 -15.49 -0.05 30.10
C PRO A 144 -16.70 0.63 30.73
N VAL A 145 -17.69 0.98 29.90
CA VAL A 145 -18.90 1.69 30.35
C VAL A 145 -19.90 0.68 30.88
N GLU A 146 -19.75 0.35 32.16
CA GLU A 146 -20.60 -0.64 32.81
C GLU A 146 -22.08 -0.19 32.86
N GLY A 147 -22.98 -1.11 32.57
CA GLY A 147 -24.42 -0.87 32.61
C GLY A 147 -24.99 -0.10 31.42
N LEU A 148 -24.19 0.23 30.41
CA LEU A 148 -24.70 0.79 29.16
C LEU A 148 -25.54 -0.25 28.42
N ALA A 149 -26.70 0.13 27.89
CA ALA A 149 -27.64 -0.74 27.22
C ALA A 149 -28.15 -0.13 25.91
N VAL A 150 -28.74 -0.98 25.04
CA VAL A 150 -29.44 -0.49 23.85
C VAL A 150 -30.60 0.42 24.30
N GLY A 151 -30.73 1.58 23.66
CA GLY A 151 -31.68 2.64 24.00
C GLY A 151 -31.11 3.76 24.88
N ASP A 152 -29.98 3.55 25.55
CA ASP A 152 -29.29 4.57 26.33
C ASP A 152 -28.57 5.60 25.42
N VAL A 153 -28.31 6.78 25.96
CA VAL A 153 -27.42 7.77 25.36
C VAL A 153 -26.15 7.86 26.22
N LEU A 154 -25.02 7.59 25.61
CA LEU A 154 -23.72 7.87 26.22
C LEU A 154 -23.32 9.31 25.90
N HIS A 155 -23.14 10.12 26.94
CA HIS A 155 -22.81 11.55 26.83
C HIS A 155 -21.43 11.81 27.44
N LEU A 156 -20.49 12.20 26.60
CA LEU A 156 -19.12 12.54 26.95
C LEU A 156 -18.83 13.99 26.56
N VAL A 157 -18.34 14.77 27.52
CA VAL A 157 -17.83 16.12 27.29
C VAL A 157 -16.39 16.18 27.76
N MET A 158 -15.48 16.48 26.85
CA MET A 158 -14.05 16.50 27.14
C MET A 158 -13.32 17.62 26.40
N SER A 159 -12.10 17.91 26.84
CA SER A 159 -11.14 18.72 26.10
C SER A 159 -9.77 18.05 26.06
N THR A 160 -9.03 18.31 24.99
CA THR A 160 -7.59 18.10 24.95
C THR A 160 -6.90 19.43 24.75
N THR A 161 -5.71 19.57 25.31
CA THR A 161 -4.82 20.71 25.02
C THR A 161 -3.60 20.21 24.26
N GLU A 162 -3.04 21.06 23.41
CA GLU A 162 -1.82 20.77 22.68
C GLU A 162 -0.96 22.04 22.58
N ARG A 163 0.29 21.92 23.00
CA ARG A 163 1.33 22.93 22.82
C ARG A 163 2.62 22.24 22.44
N ASP A 164 2.98 22.26 21.18
CA ASP A 164 4.24 21.67 20.73
C ASP A 164 5.38 22.72 20.75
N PRO A 165 6.40 22.53 21.62
CA PRO A 165 7.54 23.46 21.69
C PRO A 165 8.32 23.57 20.37
N THR A 166 8.24 22.53 19.52
CA THR A 166 8.90 22.49 18.22
C THR A 166 8.39 23.57 17.29
N LEU A 167 7.11 23.91 17.38
CA LEU A 167 6.45 24.92 16.55
C LEU A 167 6.77 26.36 16.97
N LYS A 168 7.53 26.54 18.08
CA LYS A 168 8.02 27.85 18.57
C LYS A 168 6.91 28.92 18.76
N GLY A 169 5.73 28.50 19.15
CA GLY A 169 4.57 29.37 19.38
C GLY A 169 3.61 29.44 18.20
N ASP A 170 3.93 28.85 17.07
CA ASP A 170 2.95 28.64 16.03
C ASP A 170 1.94 27.57 16.45
N VAL A 171 0.73 27.66 15.88
CA VAL A 171 -0.39 26.75 16.17
C VAL A 171 -1.03 26.32 14.87
N GLN A 172 -1.50 25.07 14.84
CA GLN A 172 -2.15 24.47 13.69
C GLN A 172 -3.21 23.48 14.14
N MET A 173 -4.25 23.29 13.34
CA MET A 173 -5.28 22.30 13.60
C MET A 173 -5.91 21.77 12.31
N VAL A 174 -6.44 20.56 12.41
CA VAL A 174 -7.28 19.93 11.38
C VAL A 174 -8.50 19.35 12.09
N ALA A 175 -9.69 19.62 11.57
CA ALA A 175 -10.93 19.05 12.10
C ALA A 175 -11.79 18.48 10.97
N PRO A 176 -12.49 17.35 11.20
CA PRO A 176 -13.38 16.76 10.21
C PRO A 176 -14.66 17.60 10.03
N LEU A 177 -15.16 17.64 8.78
CA LEU A 177 -16.46 18.20 8.44
C LEU A 177 -17.39 17.08 7.96
N VAL A 178 -18.32 16.71 8.81
CA VAL A 178 -19.30 15.65 8.51
C VAL A 178 -20.34 16.15 7.53
N SER A 179 -20.71 15.35 6.54
CA SER A 179 -21.73 15.68 5.53
C SER A 179 -22.77 14.58 5.38
N ALA A 180 -23.91 14.89 4.78
CA ALA A 180 -24.91 13.89 4.40
C ALA A 180 -24.25 12.74 3.58
N PRO A 181 -24.66 11.45 3.78
CA PRO A 181 -25.89 11.01 4.45
C PRO A 181 -25.84 10.92 5.99
N ALA A 182 -24.76 11.32 6.63
CA ALA A 182 -24.70 11.34 8.10
C ALA A 182 -25.82 12.25 8.66
N ARG A 183 -26.41 11.81 9.78
CA ARG A 183 -27.49 12.51 10.46
C ARG A 183 -27.11 12.75 11.92
N ALA A 184 -27.37 13.92 12.42
CA ALA A 184 -27.22 14.29 13.83
C ALA A 184 -28.40 15.13 14.29
N GLY A 185 -28.75 15.05 15.57
CA GLY A 185 -29.73 15.94 16.19
C GLY A 185 -29.22 17.38 16.24
N PHE A 186 -28.00 17.52 16.73
CA PHE A 186 -27.22 18.75 16.69
C PHE A 186 -25.77 18.43 16.34
N ALA A 187 -25.19 19.13 15.36
CA ALA A 187 -23.76 19.03 15.10
C ALA A 187 -23.20 20.40 14.67
N ARG A 188 -22.01 20.70 15.15
CA ARG A 188 -21.32 21.95 14.90
C ARG A 188 -19.79 21.76 14.94
N THR A 189 -19.08 22.46 14.08
CA THR A 189 -17.64 22.78 14.24
C THR A 189 -17.49 24.27 14.47
N ARG A 190 -16.76 24.65 15.53
CA ARG A 190 -16.50 26.06 15.86
C ARG A 190 -15.02 26.26 16.13
N ILE A 191 -14.43 27.30 15.54
CA ILE A 191 -13.03 27.67 15.73
C ILE A 191 -12.97 29.13 16.18
N ILE A 192 -12.25 29.40 17.28
CA ILE A 192 -12.05 30.78 17.76
C ILE A 192 -10.56 31.09 17.92
N TRP A 193 -10.22 32.35 17.65
CA TRP A 193 -8.88 32.88 17.87
C TRP A 193 -8.93 34.38 18.17
N PRO A 194 -7.94 34.94 18.90
CA PRO A 194 -7.88 36.37 19.19
C PRO A 194 -7.86 37.20 17.91
N VAL A 195 -8.53 38.34 17.91
CA VAL A 195 -8.57 39.28 16.75
C VAL A 195 -7.15 39.72 16.35
N ALA A 196 -6.25 39.82 17.33
CA ALA A 196 -4.86 40.19 17.14
C ALA A 196 -3.97 39.08 16.53
N SER A 197 -4.43 37.84 16.51
CA SER A 197 -3.71 36.70 15.95
C SER A 197 -4.00 36.57 14.46
N ASP A 198 -2.95 36.36 13.67
CA ASP A 198 -3.07 36.10 12.23
C ASP A 198 -3.25 34.60 12.01
N ILE A 199 -4.50 34.14 12.05
CA ILE A 199 -4.87 32.74 11.80
C ILE A 199 -5.51 32.64 10.42
N HIS A 200 -4.89 31.85 9.55
CA HIS A 200 -5.42 31.44 8.25
C HIS A 200 -6.27 30.19 8.42
N TRP A 201 -7.39 30.12 7.74
CA TRP A 201 -8.23 28.93 7.76
C TRP A 201 -8.76 28.58 6.36
N ARG A 202 -9.06 27.31 6.14
CA ARG A 202 -9.66 26.82 4.90
C ARG A 202 -10.47 25.56 5.14
N ALA A 203 -11.72 25.54 4.66
CA ALA A 203 -12.52 24.33 4.54
C ALA A 203 -12.40 23.77 3.12
N TYR A 204 -12.25 22.46 3.01
CA TYR A 204 -12.09 21.79 1.72
C TYR A 204 -13.38 21.14 1.22
N SER A 205 -14.36 20.93 2.11
CA SER A 205 -15.69 20.45 1.75
C SER A 205 -16.46 21.50 0.96
N ALA A 206 -17.27 21.06 0.02
CA ALA A 206 -18.18 21.94 -0.71
C ALA A 206 -19.32 22.46 0.20
N GLY A 207 -19.81 23.64 -0.10
CA GLY A 207 -20.97 24.22 0.60
C GLY A 207 -20.66 24.83 1.97
N VAL A 208 -19.40 25.06 2.31
CA VAL A 208 -19.02 25.83 3.49
C VAL A 208 -18.99 27.31 3.11
N ASP A 209 -20.05 28.02 3.50
CA ASP A 209 -20.15 29.50 3.39
C ASP A 209 -20.23 30.07 4.80
N ALA A 210 -19.07 30.21 5.44
CA ALA A 210 -18.94 30.69 6.80
C ALA A 210 -17.94 31.85 6.85
N THR A 211 -18.29 32.90 7.56
CA THR A 211 -17.43 34.05 7.80
C THR A 211 -17.23 34.24 9.31
N PRO A 212 -16.00 34.42 9.79
CA PRO A 212 -15.75 34.64 11.21
C PRO A 212 -16.42 35.91 11.70
N VAL A 213 -17.15 35.83 12.81
CA VAL A 213 -17.77 36.94 13.49
C VAL A 213 -16.86 37.43 14.62
N VAL A 214 -16.68 38.75 14.74
CA VAL A 214 -15.91 39.32 15.86
C VAL A 214 -16.79 39.50 17.07
N ALA A 215 -16.46 38.86 18.18
CA ALA A 215 -17.13 39.00 19.46
C ALA A 215 -16.15 38.81 20.62
N ASN A 216 -16.25 39.64 21.66
CA ASN A 216 -15.48 39.54 22.90
C ASN A 216 -13.94 39.44 22.68
N GLY A 217 -13.39 40.12 21.66
CA GLY A 217 -11.96 40.11 21.36
C GLY A 217 -11.49 38.90 20.53
N TYR A 218 -12.40 38.04 20.10
CA TYR A 218 -12.12 36.86 19.28
C TYR A 218 -12.82 36.92 17.92
N ARG A 219 -12.23 36.27 16.92
CA ARG A 219 -12.92 35.86 15.71
C ARG A 219 -13.53 34.46 15.98
N ASP A 220 -14.81 34.32 15.68
CA ASP A 220 -15.64 33.13 15.91
C ASP A 220 -16.14 32.59 14.56
N LEU A 221 -15.55 31.51 14.10
CA LEU A 221 -15.94 30.77 12.90
C LEU A 221 -16.84 29.60 13.32
N THR A 222 -18.08 29.59 12.94
CA THR A 222 -19.04 28.54 13.28
C THR A 222 -19.61 27.92 12.01
N ILE A 223 -19.54 26.60 11.88
CA ILE A 223 -20.05 25.79 10.77
C ILE A 223 -21.09 24.82 11.33
N ALA A 224 -22.32 24.91 10.84
CA ALA A 224 -23.36 23.92 11.15
C ALA A 224 -23.15 22.64 10.40
N LEU A 225 -23.32 21.51 11.06
CA LEU A 225 -23.14 20.17 10.51
C LEU A 225 -24.45 19.35 10.68
N PRO A 226 -24.65 18.26 9.89
CA PRO A 226 -23.84 17.85 8.75
C PRO A 226 -24.01 18.80 7.55
N LEU A 227 -22.96 18.92 6.75
CA LEU A 227 -23.02 19.63 5.47
C LEU A 227 -23.95 18.90 4.49
N ALA A 228 -24.35 19.56 3.42
CA ALA A 228 -25.01 18.93 2.29
C ALA A 228 -24.18 17.76 1.74
N LYS A 229 -24.83 16.83 1.02
CA LYS A 229 -24.13 15.74 0.33
C LYS A 229 -23.02 16.31 -0.54
N GLN A 230 -21.81 15.80 -0.36
CA GLN A 230 -20.66 16.25 -1.15
C GLN A 230 -20.78 15.76 -2.61
N PRO A 231 -20.25 16.52 -3.56
CA PRO A 231 -20.19 16.09 -4.95
C PRO A 231 -19.48 14.73 -5.08
N GLU A 232 -20.07 13.84 -5.82
CA GLU A 232 -19.42 12.57 -6.18
C GLU A 232 -18.34 12.86 -7.21
N ILE A 233 -17.17 12.25 -7.02
CA ILE A 233 -16.02 12.37 -7.91
C ILE A 233 -15.71 10.97 -8.44
N PRO A 234 -15.40 10.79 -9.74
CA PRO A 234 -15.04 9.47 -10.26
C PRO A 234 -13.77 8.94 -9.61
N ASP A 235 -13.68 7.62 -9.41
CA ASP A 235 -12.55 6.96 -8.73
C ASP A 235 -11.22 7.11 -9.50
N ASP A 236 -11.31 7.34 -10.80
CA ASP A 236 -10.18 7.58 -11.69
C ASP A 236 -9.78 9.07 -11.82
N ALA A 237 -10.40 9.96 -11.04
CA ALA A 237 -10.01 11.36 -10.99
C ALA A 237 -8.69 11.55 -10.23
N PRO A 238 -7.82 12.50 -10.65
CA PRO A 238 -6.70 12.92 -9.84
C PRO A 238 -7.15 13.37 -8.44
N ILE A 239 -6.38 13.03 -7.42
CA ILE A 239 -6.78 13.23 -6.02
C ILE A 239 -7.11 14.70 -5.69
N ARG A 240 -6.53 15.66 -6.40
CA ARG A 240 -6.82 17.08 -6.21
C ARG A 240 -8.27 17.48 -6.50
N PHE A 241 -9.04 16.66 -7.22
CA PHE A 241 -10.47 16.87 -7.44
C PHE A 241 -11.31 16.36 -6.28
N GLN A 242 -10.77 15.50 -5.43
CA GLN A 242 -11.45 15.05 -4.23
C GLN A 242 -11.58 16.20 -3.24
N LYS A 243 -12.77 16.34 -2.66
CA LYS A 243 -13.03 17.31 -1.61
C LYS A 243 -12.71 16.65 -0.26
N LEU A 244 -11.64 17.10 0.39
CA LEU A 244 -11.30 16.59 1.73
C LEU A 244 -12.42 16.98 2.72
N PRO A 245 -12.95 16.04 3.50
CA PRO A 245 -14.01 16.32 4.47
C PRO A 245 -13.44 16.95 5.75
N LEU A 246 -12.72 18.06 5.60
CA LEU A 246 -12.03 18.70 6.73
C LEU A 246 -11.91 20.22 6.57
N ILE A 247 -11.60 20.86 7.71
CA ILE A 247 -11.20 22.25 7.82
C ILE A 247 -9.82 22.33 8.49
N GLU A 248 -9.00 23.25 8.05
CA GLU A 248 -7.69 23.57 8.62
C GLU A 248 -7.67 24.99 9.16
N ALA A 249 -6.90 25.21 10.22
CA ALA A 249 -6.52 26.55 10.67
C ALA A 249 -5.06 26.53 11.15
N THR A 250 -4.32 27.61 10.86
CA THR A 250 -2.89 27.69 11.16
C THR A 250 -2.44 29.15 11.33
N SER A 251 -1.41 29.37 12.15
CA SER A 251 -0.70 30.64 12.24
C SER A 251 0.45 30.76 11.25
N PHE A 252 0.85 29.67 10.57
CA PHE A 252 1.88 29.74 9.55
C PHE A 252 1.42 30.54 8.34
N ASP A 253 2.13 31.58 7.98
CA ASP A 253 1.85 32.47 6.84
C ASP A 253 2.39 31.93 5.51
N SER A 254 3.41 31.06 5.57
CA SER A 254 4.13 30.59 4.40
C SER A 254 4.80 29.25 4.62
N TRP A 255 5.14 28.55 3.53
CA TRP A 255 5.99 27.37 3.60
C TRP A 255 7.39 27.67 4.15
N ALA A 256 7.88 28.91 3.99
CA ALA A 256 9.13 29.36 4.59
C ALA A 256 9.05 29.37 6.14
N ALA A 257 7.92 29.77 6.71
CA ALA A 257 7.70 29.67 8.15
C ALA A 257 7.74 28.22 8.65
N VAL A 258 7.16 27.28 7.91
CA VAL A 258 7.25 25.84 8.21
C VAL A 258 8.72 25.35 8.12
N VAL A 259 9.43 25.69 7.06
CA VAL A 259 10.87 25.34 6.92
C VAL A 259 11.68 25.88 8.09
N LYS A 260 11.44 27.12 8.50
CA LYS A 260 12.17 27.78 9.60
C LYS A 260 12.07 27.04 10.94
N VAL A 261 10.94 26.37 11.22
CA VAL A 261 10.77 25.60 12.46
C VAL A 261 11.22 24.17 12.30
N MET A 262 11.09 23.56 11.11
CA MET A 262 11.35 22.14 10.89
C MET A 262 12.84 21.86 10.52
N ALA A 263 13.48 22.70 9.71
CA ALA A 263 14.85 22.46 9.24
C ALA A 263 15.89 22.34 10.38
N PRO A 264 15.82 23.12 11.47
CA PRO A 264 16.78 22.98 12.58
C PRO A 264 16.79 21.60 13.26
N LEU A 265 15.73 20.81 13.16
CA LEU A 265 15.64 19.47 13.71
C LEU A 265 16.56 18.46 13.00
N TYR A 266 17.02 18.80 11.79
CA TYR A 266 17.84 17.93 10.93
C TYR A 266 19.29 18.44 10.78
N ARG A 267 19.77 19.24 11.73
CA ARG A 267 21.21 19.58 11.83
C ARG A 267 22.00 18.33 12.21
N THR A 268 23.15 18.16 11.57
CA THR A 268 23.98 16.95 11.73
C THR A 268 25.32 17.15 12.40
N ASP A 269 25.64 18.41 12.77
CA ASP A 269 26.93 18.75 13.35
C ASP A 269 27.20 17.95 14.63
N GLY A 270 28.29 17.15 14.62
CA GLY A 270 28.72 16.36 15.76
C GLY A 270 27.85 15.12 16.10
N LEU A 271 26.86 14.77 15.30
CA LEU A 271 25.98 13.61 15.56
C LEU A 271 26.64 12.25 15.32
N ILE A 272 27.70 12.18 14.52
CA ILE A 272 28.53 10.99 14.34
C ILE A 272 29.83 11.20 15.14
N ALA A 273 29.86 10.68 16.37
CA ALA A 273 31.03 10.82 17.22
C ALA A 273 32.21 10.01 16.66
N PRO A 274 33.44 10.60 16.62
CA PRO A 274 34.63 9.86 16.22
C PRO A 274 34.85 8.59 17.05
N GLY A 275 35.16 7.48 16.38
CA GLY A 275 35.36 6.19 17.04
C GLY A 275 34.08 5.44 17.44
N SER A 276 32.89 6.00 17.19
CA SER A 276 31.63 5.32 17.45
C SER A 276 31.39 4.15 16.48
N PRO A 277 30.53 3.19 16.83
CA PRO A 277 30.14 2.11 15.93
C PRO A 277 29.58 2.61 14.59
N LEU A 278 28.81 3.71 14.59
CA LEU A 278 28.29 4.33 13.37
C LEU A 278 29.43 4.94 12.52
N ALA A 279 30.41 5.62 13.14
CA ALA A 279 31.58 6.16 12.42
C ALA A 279 32.38 5.03 11.73
N ALA A 280 32.46 3.85 12.34
CA ALA A 280 33.13 2.71 11.73
C ALA A 280 32.40 2.23 10.46
N GLU A 281 31.06 2.23 10.43
CA GLU A 281 30.29 1.88 9.23
C GLU A 281 30.47 2.95 8.12
N VAL A 282 30.45 4.22 8.48
CA VAL A 282 30.69 5.30 7.52
C VAL A 282 32.10 5.20 6.92
N ALA A 283 33.11 4.84 7.73
CA ALA A 283 34.46 4.58 7.23
C ALA A 283 34.52 3.41 6.24
N LYS A 284 33.74 2.34 6.45
CA LYS A 284 33.62 1.22 5.50
C LYS A 284 33.04 1.68 4.16
N ILE A 285 31.96 2.47 4.19
CA ILE A 285 31.35 3.03 2.97
C ILE A 285 32.38 3.91 2.22
N ARG A 286 33.09 4.79 2.95
CA ARG A 286 34.10 5.65 2.37
C ARG A 286 35.25 4.87 1.70
N ALA A 287 35.63 3.72 2.27
CA ALA A 287 36.69 2.88 1.76
C ALA A 287 36.22 1.94 0.60
N ALA A 288 34.91 1.66 0.53
CA ALA A 288 34.37 0.71 -0.46
C ALA A 288 34.41 1.29 -1.88
N ASP A 289 34.17 2.58 -2.05
CA ASP A 289 34.18 3.23 -3.36
C ASP A 289 34.52 4.72 -3.22
N ALA A 290 35.07 5.30 -4.29
CA ALA A 290 35.31 6.75 -4.40
C ALA A 290 34.13 7.52 -5.03
N ASP A 291 33.27 6.83 -5.78
CA ASP A 291 32.10 7.42 -6.45
C ASP A 291 31.05 7.86 -5.44
N PRO A 292 30.67 9.16 -5.41
CA PRO A 292 29.65 9.66 -4.51
C PRO A 292 28.28 8.97 -4.68
N LEU A 293 27.92 8.58 -5.90
CA LEU A 293 26.64 7.92 -6.17
C LEU A 293 26.62 6.52 -5.55
N HIS A 294 27.70 5.76 -5.70
CA HIS A 294 27.79 4.46 -5.08
C HIS A 294 27.82 4.55 -3.55
N ARG A 295 28.54 5.52 -2.98
CA ARG A 295 28.52 5.81 -1.53
C ARG A 295 27.10 6.14 -1.04
N THR A 296 26.34 6.91 -1.82
CA THR A 296 24.94 7.23 -1.51
C THR A 296 24.07 5.97 -1.47
N ALA A 297 24.21 5.09 -2.46
CA ALA A 297 23.49 3.83 -2.50
C ALA A 297 23.84 2.93 -1.29
N LEU A 298 25.12 2.83 -0.94
CA LEU A 298 25.57 2.06 0.23
C LEU A 298 25.04 2.65 1.56
N ALA A 299 25.00 3.99 1.68
CA ALA A 299 24.43 4.67 2.84
C ALA A 299 22.91 4.38 2.98
N LEU A 300 22.16 4.51 1.88
CA LEU A 300 20.73 4.19 1.84
C LEU A 300 20.48 2.72 2.20
N GLN A 301 21.24 1.81 1.59
CA GLN A 301 21.19 0.38 1.88
C GLN A 301 21.46 0.10 3.37
N LEU A 302 22.50 0.72 3.95
CA LEU A 302 22.82 0.56 5.38
C LEU A 302 21.63 0.92 6.27
N VAL A 303 21.00 2.08 6.00
CA VAL A 303 19.86 2.56 6.78
C VAL A 303 18.62 1.66 6.58
N GLN A 304 18.33 1.22 5.35
CA GLN A 304 17.20 0.34 5.06
C GLN A 304 17.38 -1.06 5.67
N ASP A 305 18.56 -1.67 5.49
CA ASP A 305 18.80 -3.07 5.86
C ASP A 305 19.11 -3.26 7.35
N LYS A 306 19.70 -2.25 8.04
CA LYS A 306 20.20 -2.38 9.44
C LYS A 306 19.36 -1.69 10.49
N VAL A 307 18.46 -0.79 10.10
CA VAL A 307 17.55 -0.08 11.01
C VAL A 307 16.12 -0.39 10.61
N ARG A 308 15.40 -1.14 11.44
CA ARG A 308 13.99 -1.46 11.18
C ARG A 308 13.14 -0.21 11.21
N TYR A 309 12.16 -0.15 10.34
CA TYR A 309 11.18 0.92 10.33
C TYR A 309 10.11 0.66 11.40
N LEU A 310 9.88 1.65 12.24
CA LEU A 310 8.81 1.69 13.21
C LEU A 310 8.14 3.06 13.05
N ALA A 311 6.99 3.11 12.42
CA ALA A 311 6.33 4.37 12.10
C ALA A 311 5.82 5.04 13.38
N ILE A 312 6.19 6.33 13.56
CA ILE A 312 5.57 7.23 14.52
C ILE A 312 5.05 8.40 13.67
N SER A 313 3.72 8.56 13.65
CA SER A 313 3.11 9.55 12.76
C SER A 313 3.56 10.98 13.09
N MET A 314 3.76 11.79 12.03
CA MET A 314 4.10 13.22 12.16
C MET A 314 2.85 14.10 12.29
N ASP A 315 1.71 13.62 11.86
CA ASP A 315 0.44 14.37 11.87
C ASP A 315 -0.15 14.52 13.28
N THR A 316 0.38 13.78 14.26
CA THR A 316 0.04 13.88 15.68
C THR A 316 1.01 14.74 16.50
N GLY A 317 1.88 15.55 15.86
CA GLY A 317 2.76 16.51 16.56
C GLY A 317 4.09 15.95 17.06
N ASN A 318 4.52 14.80 16.61
CA ASN A 318 5.80 14.20 17.01
C ASN A 318 6.90 14.50 15.98
N TYR A 319 7.45 15.73 15.98
CA TYR A 319 8.38 16.20 14.92
C TYR A 319 9.85 15.93 15.21
N VAL A 320 10.24 15.73 16.47
CA VAL A 320 11.65 15.60 16.86
C VAL A 320 12.20 14.21 16.52
N PRO A 321 13.25 14.10 15.67
CA PRO A 321 13.85 12.81 15.34
C PRO A 321 14.67 12.23 16.49
N GLN A 322 14.75 10.92 16.59
CA GLN A 322 15.77 10.24 17.39
C GLN A 322 17.16 10.56 16.85
N THR A 323 18.16 10.64 17.74
CA THR A 323 19.54 10.87 17.32
C THR A 323 20.10 9.68 16.51
N PRO A 324 21.01 9.91 15.55
CA PRO A 324 21.66 8.85 14.77
C PRO A 324 22.31 7.76 15.63
N ALA A 325 23.00 8.16 16.72
CA ALA A 325 23.62 7.21 17.64
C ALA A 325 22.57 6.29 18.31
N HIS A 326 21.48 6.86 18.81
CA HIS A 326 20.41 6.08 19.43
C HIS A 326 19.74 5.13 18.42
N SER A 327 19.35 5.64 17.24
CA SER A 327 18.74 4.82 16.20
C SER A 327 19.63 3.67 15.75
N TRP A 328 20.94 3.90 15.70
CA TRP A 328 21.94 2.89 15.38
C TRP A 328 22.07 1.83 16.47
N ASP A 329 22.06 2.22 17.75
CA ASP A 329 22.18 1.29 18.88
C ASP A 329 20.95 0.39 19.02
N VAL A 330 19.74 0.96 18.94
CA VAL A 330 18.49 0.22 19.12
C VAL A 330 18.04 -0.52 17.86
N ARG A 331 18.61 -0.20 16.69
CA ARG A 331 18.30 -0.81 15.39
C ARG A 331 16.85 -0.63 14.92
N TYR A 332 16.19 0.42 15.39
CA TYR A 332 14.88 0.84 14.85
C TYR A 332 14.76 2.37 14.87
N GLY A 333 13.89 2.89 14.03
CA GLY A 333 13.55 4.31 13.96
C GLY A 333 12.41 4.57 13.00
N ASP A 334 11.71 5.67 13.22
CA ASP A 334 10.66 6.14 12.32
C ASP A 334 11.24 6.90 11.10
N CYS A 335 10.37 7.48 10.27
CA CYS A 335 10.81 8.25 9.10
C CYS A 335 11.77 9.38 9.48
N LYS A 336 11.51 10.08 10.59
CA LYS A 336 12.34 11.18 11.08
C LYS A 336 13.73 10.72 11.49
N ALA A 337 13.79 9.64 12.28
CA ALA A 337 15.02 9.03 12.78
C ALA A 337 15.89 8.50 11.62
N LYS A 338 15.28 7.76 10.69
CA LYS A 338 15.99 7.19 9.53
C LYS A 338 16.45 8.29 8.56
N THR A 339 15.67 9.36 8.39
CA THR A 339 16.04 10.52 7.59
C THR A 339 17.24 11.25 8.21
N LEU A 340 17.21 11.57 9.52
CA LEU A 340 18.33 12.22 10.18
C LEU A 340 19.60 11.36 10.16
N LEU A 341 19.46 10.04 10.37
CA LEU A 341 20.57 9.09 10.29
C LEU A 341 21.19 9.08 8.87
N LEU A 342 20.36 8.99 7.83
CA LEU A 342 20.82 8.97 6.44
C LEU A 342 21.53 10.29 6.07
N ILE A 343 20.95 11.44 6.41
CA ILE A 343 21.56 12.75 6.17
C ILE A 343 22.90 12.87 6.91
N ALA A 344 22.98 12.43 8.16
CA ALA A 344 24.23 12.46 8.92
C ALA A 344 25.34 11.64 8.25
N ILE A 345 25.02 10.44 7.78
CA ILE A 345 25.96 9.58 7.04
C ILE A 345 26.40 10.24 5.72
N LEU A 346 25.46 10.75 4.93
CA LEU A 346 25.75 11.37 3.63
C LEU A 346 26.65 12.60 3.79
N ARG A 347 26.32 13.48 4.73
CA ARG A 347 27.11 14.69 4.98
C ARG A 347 28.50 14.36 5.52
N ASP A 348 28.65 13.34 6.36
CA ASP A 348 29.98 12.87 6.81
C ASP A 348 30.81 12.30 5.64
N LEU A 349 30.15 11.72 4.64
CA LEU A 349 30.78 11.28 3.39
C LEU A 349 31.10 12.43 2.41
N GLY A 350 30.72 13.67 2.73
CA GLY A 350 30.89 14.86 1.88
C GLY A 350 29.84 15.00 0.78
N ILE A 351 28.67 14.35 0.93
CA ILE A 351 27.56 14.37 -0.02
C ILE A 351 26.51 15.36 0.50
N GLU A 352 26.11 16.31 -0.35
CA GLU A 352 25.04 17.26 -0.04
C GLU A 352 23.71 16.50 0.10
N ALA A 353 23.01 16.70 1.22
CA ALA A 353 21.77 16.02 1.52
C ALA A 353 20.86 16.89 2.40
N ASP A 354 19.58 16.95 2.04
CA ASP A 354 18.56 17.74 2.71
C ASP A 354 17.33 16.89 3.09
N PRO A 355 16.69 17.21 4.22
CA PRO A 355 15.42 16.60 4.58
C PRO A 355 14.29 17.18 3.72
N VAL A 356 13.31 16.33 3.40
CA VAL A 356 12.17 16.68 2.54
C VAL A 356 10.88 16.18 3.16
N LEU A 357 9.95 17.08 3.46
CA LEU A 357 8.62 16.74 3.95
C LEU A 357 7.73 16.25 2.79
N ALA A 358 6.97 15.19 3.04
CA ALA A 358 6.06 14.57 2.09
C ALA A 358 4.73 14.17 2.72
N ASN A 359 3.74 13.93 1.88
CA ASN A 359 2.50 13.25 2.28
C ASN A 359 2.30 12.00 1.42
N ILE A 360 2.36 10.83 2.04
CA ILE A 360 2.32 9.53 1.33
C ILE A 360 1.01 9.35 0.55
N GLY A 361 -0.13 9.73 1.14
CA GLY A 361 -1.45 9.51 0.52
C GLY A 361 -1.99 10.70 -0.25
N LEU A 362 -1.65 11.93 0.17
CA LEU A 362 -2.27 13.17 -0.29
C LEU A 362 -1.25 14.16 -0.90
N GLY A 363 -0.09 13.68 -1.34
CA GLY A 363 0.99 14.54 -1.81
C GLY A 363 0.60 15.51 -2.94
N GLU A 364 -0.27 15.09 -3.86
CA GLU A 364 -0.76 15.98 -4.94
C GLU A 364 -1.66 17.12 -4.41
N LEU A 365 -2.22 16.97 -3.20
CA LEU A 365 -3.05 18.01 -2.57
C LEU A 365 -2.24 19.03 -1.77
N VAL A 366 -0.98 18.77 -1.44
CA VAL A 366 -0.14 19.66 -0.62
C VAL A 366 -0.14 21.10 -1.15
N SER A 367 -0.05 21.28 -2.48
CA SER A 367 -0.08 22.59 -3.11
C SER A 367 -1.37 23.38 -2.90
N SER A 368 -2.47 22.70 -2.56
CA SER A 368 -3.78 23.32 -2.29
C SER A 368 -4.04 23.49 -0.80
N ARG A 369 -3.21 22.93 0.08
CA ARG A 369 -3.34 23.05 1.54
C ARG A 369 -2.78 24.36 2.07
N LEU A 370 -3.15 24.72 3.28
CA LEU A 370 -2.52 25.81 4.01
C LEU A 370 -1.09 25.41 4.42
N PRO A 371 -0.16 26.38 4.49
CA PRO A 371 1.15 26.13 5.08
C PRO A 371 1.00 25.65 6.53
N ALA A 372 1.40 24.41 6.79
CA ALA A 372 1.37 23.79 8.10
C ALA A 372 2.23 22.54 8.11
N ALA A 373 2.80 22.18 9.25
CA ALA A 373 3.51 20.91 9.37
C ALA A 373 2.56 19.70 9.26
N THR A 374 1.30 19.85 9.68
CA THR A 374 0.23 18.86 9.52
C THR A 374 -0.19 18.60 8.07
N ALA A 375 0.30 19.37 7.10
CA ALA A 375 0.14 19.04 5.68
C ALA A 375 0.92 17.79 5.27
N PHE A 376 1.88 17.36 6.08
CA PHE A 376 2.81 16.27 5.81
C PHE A 376 2.70 15.18 6.88
N ASN A 377 2.88 13.92 6.47
CA ASN A 377 2.91 12.77 7.36
C ASN A 377 4.17 11.90 7.19
N HIS A 378 5.10 12.34 6.35
CA HIS A 378 6.34 11.64 6.05
C HIS A 378 7.50 12.60 5.82
N ILE A 379 8.72 12.09 5.99
CA ILE A 379 9.95 12.81 5.67
C ILE A 379 11.00 11.84 5.12
N PHE A 380 11.76 12.30 4.13
CA PHE A 380 12.77 11.53 3.43
C PHE A 380 13.94 12.44 3.00
N VAL A 381 14.85 12.00 2.14
CA VAL A 381 16.08 12.70 1.82
C VAL A 381 16.16 13.07 0.36
N ARG A 382 16.58 14.30 0.06
CA ARG A 382 17.13 14.71 -1.24
C ARG A 382 18.66 14.71 -1.13
N ALA A 383 19.36 13.95 -1.96
CA ALA A 383 20.81 14.04 -2.11
C ALA A 383 21.15 14.70 -3.44
N THR A 384 22.07 15.68 -3.45
CA THR A 384 22.50 16.36 -4.66
C THR A 384 23.93 15.96 -5.03
N ILE A 385 24.12 15.34 -6.20
CA ILE A 385 25.40 14.85 -6.68
C ILE A 385 25.63 15.39 -8.09
N ALA A 386 26.71 16.13 -8.28
CA ALA A 386 27.06 16.78 -9.56
C ALA A 386 25.89 17.59 -10.17
N GLY A 387 25.11 18.27 -9.33
CA GLY A 387 23.96 19.09 -9.73
C GLY A 387 22.70 18.31 -10.08
N LYS A 388 22.66 17.01 -9.86
CA LYS A 388 21.46 16.15 -10.03
C LYS A 388 20.92 15.75 -8.66
N ASP A 389 19.59 15.86 -8.51
CA ASP A 389 18.87 15.44 -7.31
C ASP A 389 18.48 13.95 -7.37
N TYR A 390 18.69 13.26 -6.25
CA TYR A 390 18.29 11.89 -5.97
C TYR A 390 17.36 11.87 -4.75
N TRP A 391 16.24 11.16 -4.87
CA TRP A 391 15.17 11.14 -3.87
C TRP A 391 15.18 9.81 -3.10
N LEU A 392 15.67 9.86 -1.86
CA LEU A 392 16.06 8.68 -1.09
C LEU A 392 15.14 8.49 0.10
N ASP A 393 14.34 7.41 0.10
CA ASP A 393 13.51 7.08 1.26
C ASP A 393 14.17 6.02 2.14
N GLY A 394 14.68 6.45 3.30
CA GLY A 394 15.28 5.56 4.29
C GLY A 394 14.31 4.54 4.88
N THR A 395 12.99 4.79 4.80
CA THR A 395 11.96 3.87 5.29
C THR A 395 11.58 2.78 4.28
N GLY A 396 11.95 2.98 3.01
CA GLY A 396 11.81 1.99 1.97
C GLY A 396 12.62 0.71 2.25
N MET A 397 12.47 -0.27 1.39
CA MET A 397 13.15 -1.55 1.51
C MET A 397 13.78 -1.93 0.18
N GLY A 398 14.98 -2.51 0.24
CA GLY A 398 15.61 -3.17 -0.88
C GLY A 398 16.16 -2.26 -1.98
N SER A 399 16.32 -0.95 -1.74
CA SER A 399 16.94 -0.06 -2.70
C SER A 399 18.43 -0.38 -2.84
N ARG A 400 18.92 -0.43 -4.07
CA ARG A 400 20.33 -0.69 -4.41
C ARG A 400 20.83 0.36 -5.43
N LEU A 401 22.11 0.33 -5.77
CA LEU A 401 22.69 1.26 -6.75
C LEU A 401 21.88 1.31 -8.08
N ALA A 402 21.39 0.17 -8.53
CA ALA A 402 20.59 0.10 -9.75
C ALA A 402 19.24 0.84 -9.67
N ASP A 403 18.74 1.09 -8.45
CA ASP A 403 17.45 1.74 -8.18
C ASP A 403 17.61 3.17 -7.68
N ILE A 404 18.87 3.65 -7.52
CA ILE A 404 19.17 4.92 -6.83
C ILE A 404 18.53 6.15 -7.50
N ASP A 405 18.20 6.04 -8.77
CA ASP A 405 17.55 7.08 -9.56
C ASP A 405 16.01 6.99 -9.56
N ASP A 406 15.45 6.02 -8.86
CA ASP A 406 14.00 5.88 -8.74
C ASP A 406 13.43 7.03 -7.89
N VAL A 407 12.22 7.46 -8.25
CA VAL A 407 11.54 8.58 -7.59
C VAL A 407 10.31 8.07 -6.85
N PRO A 408 10.21 8.29 -5.53
CA PRO A 408 9.02 7.88 -4.78
C PRO A 408 7.78 8.67 -5.23
N GLY A 409 6.61 8.01 -5.22
CA GLY A 409 5.35 8.57 -5.70
C GLY A 409 4.67 9.57 -4.76
N PHE A 410 5.43 10.43 -4.08
CA PHE A 410 4.90 11.35 -3.06
C PHE A 410 4.28 12.63 -3.63
N GLY A 411 4.29 12.84 -4.96
CA GLY A 411 3.67 14.00 -5.60
C GLY A 411 4.40 15.31 -5.29
N THR A 412 3.76 16.24 -4.59
CA THR A 412 4.34 17.53 -4.20
C THR A 412 4.92 17.44 -2.78
N VAL A 413 6.15 17.87 -2.63
CA VAL A 413 6.97 17.78 -1.41
C VAL A 413 7.57 19.13 -1.03
N LEU A 414 8.05 19.27 0.21
CA LEU A 414 8.70 20.48 0.69
C LEU A 414 10.14 20.17 1.17
N PRO A 415 11.18 20.46 0.37
CA PRO A 415 12.54 20.45 0.85
C PRO A 415 12.73 21.48 1.98
N LEU A 416 13.39 21.08 3.05
CA LEU A 416 13.65 21.95 4.21
C LEU A 416 14.91 22.80 3.99
N THR A 417 14.94 23.55 2.89
CA THR A 417 16.06 24.41 2.44
C THR A 417 15.58 25.82 2.13
N GLU A 418 16.52 26.76 2.06
CA GLU A 418 16.27 28.12 1.63
C GLU A 418 16.78 28.33 0.17
N PRO A 419 16.02 28.98 -0.71
CA PRO A 419 14.63 29.45 -0.50
C PRO A 419 13.63 28.30 -0.41
N ALA A 420 12.65 28.45 0.47
CA ALA A 420 11.61 27.44 0.66
C ALA A 420 10.63 27.42 -0.52
N ALA A 421 10.46 26.29 -1.15
CA ALA A 421 9.52 26.10 -2.25
C ALA A 421 9.00 24.67 -2.29
N LEU A 422 7.72 24.51 -2.62
CA LEU A 422 7.15 23.21 -2.96
C LEU A 422 7.75 22.71 -4.27
N VAL A 423 8.09 21.42 -4.31
CA VAL A 423 8.64 20.74 -5.49
C VAL A 423 7.72 19.60 -5.87
N THR A 424 7.31 19.52 -7.15
CA THR A 424 6.58 18.37 -7.67
C THR A 424 7.57 17.34 -8.20
N LEU A 425 7.53 16.14 -7.64
CA LEU A 425 8.40 15.05 -8.06
C LEU A 425 8.05 14.56 -9.48
N PRO A 426 9.06 14.24 -10.31
CA PRO A 426 8.81 13.75 -11.65
C PRO A 426 8.19 12.34 -11.64
N LYS A 427 7.19 12.10 -12.48
CA LYS A 427 6.64 10.77 -12.74
C LYS A 427 7.47 10.10 -13.83
N LYS A 428 8.24 9.07 -13.48
CA LYS A 428 9.05 8.30 -14.42
C LYS A 428 9.01 6.80 -14.11
N ALA A 429 9.28 5.99 -15.12
CA ALA A 429 9.44 4.56 -14.94
C ALA A 429 10.63 4.25 -14.03
N ALA A 430 10.51 3.20 -13.22
CA ALA A 430 11.60 2.70 -12.41
C ALA A 430 12.78 2.24 -13.31
N ALA A 431 14.01 2.36 -12.81
CA ALA A 431 15.21 1.94 -13.54
C ALA A 431 15.15 0.44 -13.87
N ARG A 432 14.83 -0.38 -12.86
CA ARG A 432 14.53 -1.81 -13.05
C ARG A 432 13.02 -2.03 -12.96
N PRO A 433 12.44 -2.94 -13.79
CA PRO A 433 11.06 -3.37 -13.58
C PRO A 433 10.89 -3.97 -12.18
N GLY A 434 9.75 -3.72 -11.55
CA GLY A 434 9.45 -4.35 -10.25
C GLY A 434 9.39 -5.87 -10.34
N MET A 435 8.98 -6.39 -11.50
CA MET A 435 8.98 -7.82 -11.82
C MET A 435 9.46 -8.06 -13.25
N THR A 436 10.31 -9.07 -13.42
CA THR A 436 10.71 -9.60 -14.75
C THR A 436 10.24 -11.05 -14.86
N VAL A 437 9.69 -11.41 -16.01
CA VAL A 437 9.22 -12.76 -16.34
C VAL A 437 9.97 -13.26 -17.57
N ASP A 438 10.84 -14.24 -17.39
CA ASP A 438 11.43 -15.00 -18.50
C ASP A 438 10.66 -16.31 -18.63
N LEU A 439 10.05 -16.57 -19.78
CA LEU A 439 9.18 -17.72 -20.02
C LEU A 439 9.56 -18.42 -21.32
N ASP A 440 10.05 -19.66 -21.21
CA ASP A 440 10.28 -20.55 -22.34
C ASP A 440 9.10 -21.51 -22.49
N LEU A 441 8.52 -21.56 -23.67
CA LEU A 441 7.42 -22.48 -24.05
C LEU A 441 7.92 -23.41 -25.17
N ASP A 442 8.09 -24.69 -24.85
CA ASP A 442 8.55 -25.68 -25.81
C ASP A 442 7.35 -26.46 -26.41
N ASN A 443 7.01 -26.14 -27.66
CA ASN A 443 5.97 -26.81 -28.43
C ASN A 443 6.56 -27.69 -29.55
N ARG A 444 7.87 -28.01 -29.54
CA ARG A 444 8.53 -28.79 -30.60
C ARG A 444 7.96 -30.21 -30.77
N ALA A 445 7.29 -30.73 -29.76
CA ALA A 445 6.61 -32.01 -29.86
C ALA A 445 5.34 -31.96 -30.71
N GLY A 446 4.64 -30.80 -30.70
CA GLY A 446 3.39 -30.56 -31.41
C GLY A 446 2.56 -29.46 -30.74
N LEU A 447 1.77 -28.69 -31.51
CA LEU A 447 1.00 -27.58 -30.98
C LEU A 447 -0.24 -28.03 -30.18
N LYS A 448 -0.69 -29.27 -30.41
CA LYS A 448 -1.88 -29.84 -29.74
C LYS A 448 -1.53 -30.69 -28.53
N LEU A 449 -0.25 -30.92 -28.30
CA LEU A 449 0.26 -31.55 -27.10
C LEU A 449 0.35 -30.52 -25.96
N PRO A 450 0.39 -30.96 -24.70
CA PRO A 450 0.76 -30.08 -23.60
C PRO A 450 2.10 -29.37 -23.90
N THR A 451 2.31 -28.20 -23.33
CA THR A 451 3.52 -27.40 -23.55
C THR A 451 4.48 -27.61 -22.38
N LEU A 452 5.73 -27.98 -22.67
CA LEU A 452 6.79 -27.91 -21.66
C LEU A 452 7.15 -26.44 -21.44
N PHE A 453 7.32 -26.05 -20.17
CA PHE A 453 7.70 -24.68 -19.85
C PHE A 453 8.89 -24.62 -18.89
N ARG A 454 9.59 -23.51 -18.97
CA ARG A 454 10.48 -22.99 -17.93
C ARG A 454 10.10 -21.56 -17.67
N VAL A 455 10.01 -21.20 -16.41
CA VAL A 455 9.75 -19.81 -16.01
C VAL A 455 10.77 -19.37 -14.97
N ARG A 456 11.25 -18.15 -15.13
CA ARG A 456 12.05 -17.41 -14.14
C ARG A 456 11.30 -16.12 -13.84
N LEU A 457 10.86 -15.96 -12.60
CA LEU A 457 10.31 -14.73 -12.08
C LEU A 457 11.39 -14.05 -11.25
N GLU A 458 11.69 -12.83 -11.56
CA GLU A 458 12.65 -12.02 -10.83
C GLU A 458 11.96 -10.78 -10.28
N LEU A 459 12.01 -10.60 -8.96
CA LEU A 459 11.44 -9.45 -8.26
C LEU A 459 12.57 -8.63 -7.67
N HIS A 460 12.40 -7.30 -7.65
CA HIS A 460 13.39 -6.36 -7.16
C HIS A 460 12.85 -5.48 -6.06
N GLY A 461 13.75 -4.93 -5.22
CA GLY A 461 13.45 -3.96 -4.20
C GLY A 461 12.41 -4.45 -3.18
N ALA A 462 11.42 -3.64 -2.87
CA ALA A 462 10.41 -3.97 -1.86
C ALA A 462 9.64 -5.27 -2.14
N ALA A 463 9.40 -5.61 -3.41
CA ALA A 463 8.74 -6.86 -3.78
C ALA A 463 9.63 -8.08 -3.45
N ALA A 464 10.94 -7.96 -3.69
CA ALA A 464 11.91 -9.00 -3.32
C ALA A 464 12.02 -9.17 -1.80
N GLU A 465 11.99 -8.08 -1.04
CA GLU A 465 12.00 -8.14 0.43
C GLU A 465 10.75 -8.83 0.98
N GLY A 466 9.58 -8.62 0.37
CA GLY A 466 8.37 -9.37 0.71
C GLY A 466 8.55 -10.88 0.52
N VAL A 467 9.19 -11.30 -0.57
CA VAL A 467 9.51 -12.72 -0.82
C VAL A 467 10.59 -13.24 0.14
N ASN A 468 11.53 -12.40 0.57
CA ASN A 468 12.56 -12.77 1.56
C ASN A 468 11.92 -13.29 2.87
N VAL A 469 10.79 -12.73 3.29
CA VAL A 469 10.04 -13.23 4.46
C VAL A 469 9.61 -14.68 4.22
N VAL A 470 9.09 -15.00 3.04
CA VAL A 470 8.70 -16.37 2.67
C VAL A 470 9.91 -17.29 2.62
N VAL A 471 11.02 -16.85 2.00
CA VAL A 471 12.26 -17.63 1.91
C VAL A 471 12.83 -17.98 3.29
N SER A 472 12.74 -17.03 4.24
CA SER A 472 13.33 -17.15 5.57
C SER A 472 12.43 -17.85 6.59
N GLN A 473 11.11 -17.80 6.44
CA GLN A 473 10.14 -18.24 7.45
C GLN A 473 9.27 -19.42 7.00
N ALA A 474 8.91 -19.50 5.71
CA ALA A 474 8.09 -20.57 5.21
C ALA A 474 8.90 -21.84 4.94
N VAL A 475 8.43 -22.97 5.44
CA VAL A 475 9.04 -24.28 5.26
C VAL A 475 8.03 -25.29 4.74
N GLY A 476 8.49 -26.30 4.00
CA GLY A 476 7.65 -27.38 3.50
C GLY A 476 6.49 -26.89 2.64
N GLU A 477 5.29 -27.35 2.97
CA GLU A 477 4.06 -27.12 2.20
C GLU A 477 3.74 -25.63 1.95
N GLN A 478 3.96 -24.78 2.95
CA GLN A 478 3.70 -23.32 2.79
C GLN A 478 4.55 -22.68 1.70
N ARG A 479 5.79 -23.10 1.58
CA ARG A 479 6.71 -22.62 0.54
C ARG A 479 6.32 -23.16 -0.84
N ASP A 480 5.93 -24.42 -0.89
CA ASP A 480 5.48 -25.08 -2.13
C ASP A 480 4.19 -24.46 -2.64
N ASP A 481 3.23 -24.16 -1.75
CA ASP A 481 1.98 -23.46 -2.08
C ASP A 481 2.24 -22.06 -2.64
N PHE A 482 3.15 -21.31 -2.03
CA PHE A 482 3.55 -19.99 -2.55
C PHE A 482 4.11 -20.10 -3.97
N ILE A 483 5.03 -21.03 -4.19
CA ILE A 483 5.64 -21.26 -5.52
C ILE A 483 4.57 -21.66 -6.53
N GLN A 484 3.71 -22.63 -6.17
CA GLN A 484 2.63 -23.11 -7.03
C GLN A 484 1.67 -21.97 -7.40
N GLY A 485 1.29 -21.14 -6.43
CA GLY A 485 0.43 -19.97 -6.66
C GLY A 485 1.05 -18.95 -7.61
N ALA A 486 2.33 -18.62 -7.43
CA ALA A 486 3.05 -17.70 -8.31
C ALA A 486 3.18 -18.22 -9.75
N VAL A 487 3.51 -19.51 -9.90
CA VAL A 487 3.55 -20.16 -11.21
C VAL A 487 2.17 -20.18 -11.87
N GLN A 488 1.12 -20.52 -11.11
CA GLN A 488 -0.26 -20.56 -11.62
C GLN A 488 -0.73 -19.20 -12.13
N GLN A 489 -0.39 -18.12 -11.43
CA GLN A 489 -0.70 -16.76 -11.88
C GLN A 489 0.03 -16.39 -13.18
N THR A 490 1.21 -16.93 -13.40
CA THR A 490 2.06 -16.59 -14.55
C THR A 490 1.74 -17.42 -15.80
N VAL A 491 1.62 -18.75 -15.64
CA VAL A 491 1.48 -19.69 -16.77
C VAL A 491 0.15 -20.45 -16.76
N GLY A 492 -0.66 -20.35 -15.70
CA GLY A 492 -1.87 -21.13 -15.48
C GLY A 492 -1.59 -22.45 -14.76
N GLU A 493 -2.58 -23.36 -14.74
CA GLU A 493 -2.43 -24.67 -14.14
C GLU A 493 -1.25 -25.43 -14.70
N ALA A 494 -0.32 -25.82 -13.82
CA ALA A 494 0.93 -26.48 -14.18
C ALA A 494 1.20 -27.73 -13.35
N GLN A 495 1.72 -28.77 -14.02
CA GLN A 495 2.38 -29.87 -13.34
C GLN A 495 3.87 -29.59 -13.25
N LEU A 496 4.37 -29.32 -12.04
CA LEU A 496 5.76 -28.96 -11.84
C LEU A 496 6.70 -30.17 -11.91
N ASP A 497 7.81 -29.98 -12.62
CA ASP A 497 8.99 -30.87 -12.66
C ASP A 497 9.99 -30.49 -11.59
N SER A 498 10.33 -29.20 -11.54
CA SER A 498 11.25 -28.62 -10.57
C SER A 498 10.84 -27.20 -10.20
N SER A 499 11.19 -26.78 -9.01
CA SER A 499 11.02 -25.40 -8.57
C SER A 499 12.10 -25.01 -7.57
N SER A 500 12.43 -23.73 -7.54
CA SER A 500 13.31 -23.13 -6.53
C SER A 500 12.89 -21.69 -6.27
N LEU A 501 13.11 -21.25 -5.05
CA LEU A 501 12.90 -19.87 -4.62
C LEU A 501 14.13 -19.42 -3.85
N THR A 502 14.77 -18.36 -4.29
CA THR A 502 15.98 -17.80 -3.66
C THR A 502 15.87 -16.31 -3.49
N TYR A 503 16.61 -15.77 -2.54
CA TYR A 503 16.74 -14.34 -2.32
C TYR A 503 18.23 -13.97 -2.18
N ASP A 504 18.65 -12.94 -2.90
CA ASP A 504 19.98 -12.36 -2.80
C ASP A 504 19.92 -10.99 -2.10
N PRO A 505 20.44 -10.86 -0.87
CA PRO A 505 20.42 -9.60 -0.13
C PRO A 505 21.35 -8.52 -0.72
N VAL A 506 22.36 -8.92 -1.51
CA VAL A 506 23.30 -7.95 -2.10
C VAL A 506 22.61 -7.11 -3.17
N THR A 507 21.83 -7.77 -4.03
CA THR A 507 21.10 -7.11 -5.13
C THR A 507 19.65 -6.80 -4.78
N SER A 508 19.16 -7.23 -3.61
CA SER A 508 17.74 -7.24 -3.22
C SER A 508 16.88 -7.81 -4.33
N THR A 509 17.18 -9.05 -4.71
CA THR A 509 16.53 -9.75 -5.80
C THR A 509 16.02 -11.10 -5.32
N ALA A 510 14.74 -11.35 -5.49
CA ALA A 510 14.15 -12.66 -5.29
C ALA A 510 13.93 -13.34 -6.65
N VAL A 511 14.30 -14.60 -6.72
CA VAL A 511 14.19 -15.39 -7.96
C VAL A 511 13.41 -16.66 -7.68
N LEU A 512 12.27 -16.79 -8.36
CA LEU A 512 11.54 -18.05 -8.47
C LEU A 512 11.82 -18.65 -9.84
N GLN A 513 12.28 -19.90 -9.85
CA GLN A 513 12.42 -20.69 -11.08
C GLN A 513 11.51 -21.90 -10.98
N ALA A 514 10.87 -22.24 -12.07
CA ALA A 514 10.07 -23.47 -12.16
C ALA A 514 10.10 -24.02 -13.58
N SER A 515 9.95 -25.33 -13.68
CA SER A 515 9.76 -26.02 -14.96
C SER A 515 8.70 -27.10 -14.82
N GLY A 516 8.10 -27.48 -15.94
CA GLY A 516 7.04 -28.48 -15.93
C GLY A 516 6.27 -28.54 -17.23
N VAL A 517 5.00 -28.92 -17.07
CA VAL A 517 4.02 -29.07 -18.16
C VAL A 517 2.80 -28.23 -17.87
N ILE A 518 2.32 -27.50 -18.89
CA ILE A 518 1.03 -26.78 -18.88
C ILE A 518 0.15 -27.29 -20.04
N LYS A 519 -1.14 -27.02 -19.97
CA LYS A 519 -2.03 -27.16 -21.13
C LYS A 519 -1.50 -26.29 -22.27
N THR A 520 -1.61 -26.78 -23.51
CA THR A 520 -1.19 -25.99 -24.66
C THR A 520 -1.88 -24.62 -24.69
N LYS A 521 -1.12 -23.59 -25.01
CA LYS A 521 -1.65 -22.23 -25.23
C LYS A 521 -2.18 -22.02 -26.64
N TRP A 522 -1.99 -23.00 -27.54
CA TRP A 522 -2.52 -23.01 -28.88
C TRP A 522 -3.99 -23.41 -28.85
N GLN A 523 -4.85 -22.48 -29.16
CA GLN A 523 -6.29 -22.70 -29.14
C GLN A 523 -6.86 -22.67 -30.57
N ARG A 524 -7.90 -23.46 -30.80
CA ARG A 524 -8.62 -23.44 -32.07
C ARG A 524 -9.52 -22.19 -32.09
N ASP A 525 -9.21 -21.30 -33.02
CA ASP A 525 -9.99 -20.11 -33.32
C ASP A 525 -10.38 -20.19 -34.82
N ASP A 526 -11.68 -20.34 -35.08
CA ASP A 526 -12.22 -20.69 -36.37
C ASP A 526 -11.62 -22.04 -36.85
N ARG A 527 -10.91 -22.06 -37.94
CA ARG A 527 -10.27 -23.28 -38.52
C ARG A 527 -8.77 -23.38 -38.25
N ARG A 528 -8.20 -22.40 -37.55
CA ARG A 528 -6.76 -22.28 -37.32
C ARG A 528 -6.40 -22.44 -35.86
N LEU A 529 -5.20 -22.89 -35.59
CA LEU A 529 -4.62 -22.81 -34.24
C LEU A 529 -3.97 -21.45 -34.07
N ARG A 530 -4.30 -20.78 -32.98
CA ARG A 530 -3.74 -19.48 -32.63
C ARG A 530 -3.24 -19.50 -31.19
N GLN A 531 -2.16 -18.77 -30.94
CA GLN A 531 -1.64 -18.48 -29.62
C GLN A 531 -1.55 -16.97 -29.42
N ASN A 532 -2.08 -16.46 -28.33
CA ASN A 532 -1.87 -15.08 -27.93
C ASN A 532 -0.42 -14.89 -27.47
N LEU A 533 0.25 -13.90 -27.99
CA LEU A 533 1.62 -13.52 -27.68
C LEU A 533 1.69 -12.27 -26.80
N ASP A 534 0.57 -11.53 -26.68
CA ASP A 534 0.47 -10.31 -25.89
C ASP A 534 0.42 -10.63 -24.40
N GLY A 535 1.20 -9.94 -23.61
CA GLY A 535 1.23 -10.10 -22.17
C GLY A 535 1.06 -8.80 -21.37
N VAL A 536 1.00 -7.63 -22.03
CA VAL A 536 0.96 -6.34 -21.33
C VAL A 536 -0.31 -5.53 -21.60
N LEU A 537 -0.91 -5.62 -22.79
CA LEU A 537 -2.13 -4.84 -23.11
C LEU A 537 -3.34 -5.25 -22.25
N GLY A 538 -3.40 -6.50 -21.82
CA GLY A 538 -4.42 -7.00 -20.90
C GLY A 538 -4.44 -6.26 -19.56
N SER A 539 -3.30 -5.75 -19.11
CA SER A 539 -3.16 -5.00 -17.85
C SER A 539 -3.65 -3.55 -17.94
N ILE A 540 -3.91 -3.06 -19.14
CA ILE A 540 -4.41 -1.68 -19.35
C ILE A 540 -5.93 -1.72 -19.25
N ASP A 541 -6.47 -1.28 -18.11
CA ASP A 541 -7.89 -0.97 -17.98
C ASP A 541 -8.08 0.55 -18.11
N PHE A 542 -8.84 0.97 -19.12
CA PHE A 542 -9.15 2.36 -19.40
C PHE A 542 -10.60 2.51 -19.83
N THR A 543 -11.48 2.49 -18.84
CA THR A 543 -12.94 2.58 -19.00
C THR A 543 -13.53 3.76 -18.21
N PRO A 544 -12.98 4.98 -18.34
CA PRO A 544 -13.42 6.11 -17.53
C PRO A 544 -14.87 6.48 -17.81
N ASP A 545 -15.66 6.70 -16.74
CA ASP A 545 -16.99 7.25 -16.83
C ASP A 545 -16.95 8.78 -16.74
N ARG A 546 -17.44 9.46 -17.78
CA ARG A 546 -17.62 10.92 -17.87
C ARG A 546 -19.02 11.26 -18.38
N ALA A 547 -20.02 10.41 -18.14
CA ALA A 547 -21.38 10.61 -18.59
C ALA A 547 -22.07 11.77 -17.85
N ARG A 548 -21.76 11.95 -16.58
CA ARG A 548 -22.32 13.05 -15.78
C ARG A 548 -21.70 14.38 -16.21
N THR A 549 -22.53 15.43 -16.26
CA THR A 549 -22.09 16.75 -16.71
C THR A 549 -20.99 17.32 -15.82
N GLU A 550 -21.10 17.13 -14.50
CA GLU A 550 -20.13 17.57 -13.49
C GLU A 550 -18.77 16.84 -13.56
N TRP A 551 -18.71 15.70 -14.27
CA TRP A 551 -17.48 14.93 -14.42
C TRP A 551 -16.72 15.18 -15.73
N ARG A 552 -17.37 15.87 -16.69
CA ARG A 552 -16.83 16.04 -18.04
C ARG A 552 -15.49 16.75 -18.10
N ASP A 553 -15.28 17.71 -17.18
CA ASP A 553 -14.07 18.51 -17.12
C ASP A 553 -13.02 17.95 -16.15
N ILE A 554 -13.27 16.76 -15.56
CA ILE A 554 -12.32 16.10 -14.68
C ILE A 554 -11.38 15.22 -15.50
N PRO A 555 -10.04 15.43 -15.41
CA PRO A 555 -9.06 14.56 -16.07
C PRO A 555 -9.16 13.12 -15.56
N VAL A 556 -8.62 12.18 -16.32
CA VAL A 556 -8.50 10.78 -15.93
C VAL A 556 -7.07 10.51 -15.48
N LEU A 557 -6.90 9.90 -14.32
CA LEU A 557 -5.61 9.38 -13.88
C LEU A 557 -5.33 8.09 -14.66
N GLY A 558 -4.25 8.08 -15.40
CA GLY A 558 -3.83 6.94 -16.21
C GLY A 558 -3.39 5.74 -15.39
N VAL A 559 -2.99 4.68 -16.08
CA VAL A 559 -2.50 3.42 -15.51
C VAL A 559 -1.32 3.69 -14.56
N ARG A 560 -1.35 3.07 -13.37
CA ARG A 560 -0.36 3.21 -12.31
C ARG A 560 -0.14 1.86 -11.60
N ASN A 561 0.87 1.80 -10.73
CA ASN A 561 1.15 0.66 -9.88
C ASN A 561 1.45 -0.66 -10.64
N ILE A 562 1.98 -0.55 -11.85
CA ILE A 562 2.48 -1.69 -12.61
C ILE A 562 3.88 -1.37 -13.11
N SER A 563 4.81 -2.29 -12.94
CA SER A 563 6.15 -2.26 -13.54
C SER A 563 6.56 -3.71 -13.81
N LEU A 564 6.45 -4.11 -15.08
CA LEU A 564 6.60 -5.48 -15.53
C LEU A 564 7.39 -5.53 -16.83
N ALA A 565 8.44 -6.34 -16.88
CA ALA A 565 9.07 -6.77 -18.12
C ALA A 565 8.81 -8.27 -18.37
N ARG A 566 8.66 -8.65 -19.63
CA ARG A 566 8.47 -10.02 -20.05
C ARG A 566 9.38 -10.34 -21.22
N HIS A 567 10.05 -11.49 -21.14
CA HIS A 567 10.76 -12.13 -22.23
C HIS A 567 10.13 -13.51 -22.45
N VAL A 568 9.49 -13.71 -23.58
CA VAL A 568 8.80 -14.97 -23.89
C VAL A 568 9.41 -15.61 -25.12
N THR A 569 9.95 -16.81 -24.98
CA THR A 569 10.47 -17.63 -26.06
C THR A 569 9.48 -18.77 -26.35
N ILE A 570 9.14 -18.96 -27.61
CA ILE A 570 8.28 -20.06 -28.06
C ILE A 570 9.01 -20.87 -29.10
N ASP A 571 9.38 -22.11 -28.75
CA ASP A 571 9.94 -23.09 -29.68
C ASP A 571 8.80 -23.85 -30.37
N LEU A 572 8.84 -23.90 -31.69
CA LEU A 572 7.80 -24.43 -32.57
C LEU A 572 8.21 -25.80 -33.16
N PRO A 573 7.26 -26.64 -33.61
CA PRO A 573 7.54 -27.90 -34.29
C PRO A 573 8.20 -27.71 -35.69
N ALA A 574 8.00 -26.52 -36.30
CA ALA A 574 8.49 -26.19 -37.66
C ALA A 574 9.05 -24.77 -37.66
N ASP A 575 9.64 -24.36 -38.78
CA ASP A 575 10.21 -23.02 -38.98
C ASP A 575 9.16 -21.94 -38.71
N ALA A 576 9.53 -20.93 -37.92
CA ALA A 576 8.67 -19.85 -37.54
C ALA A 576 8.18 -19.01 -38.76
N ALA A 577 8.89 -19.01 -39.85
CA ALA A 577 8.47 -18.38 -41.11
C ALA A 577 7.20 -18.99 -41.71
N SER A 578 6.85 -20.25 -41.35
CA SER A 578 5.60 -20.88 -41.78
C SER A 578 4.36 -20.42 -41.00
N TYR A 579 4.57 -19.71 -39.89
CA TYR A 579 3.51 -19.16 -39.05
C TYR A 579 3.18 -17.72 -39.43
N THR A 580 1.90 -17.38 -39.38
CA THR A 580 1.48 -15.99 -39.60
C THR A 580 1.46 -15.23 -38.28
N ILE A 581 2.17 -14.12 -38.20
CA ILE A 581 2.10 -13.22 -37.06
C ILE A 581 1.08 -12.13 -37.37
N GLU A 582 -0.04 -12.15 -36.63
CA GLU A 582 -1.14 -11.19 -36.73
C GLU A 582 -1.03 -10.15 -35.60
N GLY A 583 -1.56 -8.94 -35.84
CA GLY A 583 -1.59 -7.85 -34.84
C GLY A 583 -0.35 -6.97 -34.85
N ASP A 584 -0.24 -6.12 -33.82
CA ASP A 584 0.80 -5.09 -33.77
C ASP A 584 2.11 -5.64 -33.21
N ARG A 585 3.16 -5.62 -34.04
CA ARG A 585 4.52 -6.07 -33.67
C ARG A 585 5.27 -5.11 -32.77
N SER A 586 4.81 -3.85 -32.69
CA SER A 586 5.30 -2.82 -31.78
C SER A 586 4.13 -2.14 -31.12
N LEU A 587 4.33 -1.54 -29.96
CA LEU A 587 3.35 -0.75 -29.23
C LEU A 587 3.69 0.74 -29.33
N PRO A 588 2.70 1.65 -29.14
CA PRO A 588 3.01 3.05 -28.92
C PRO A 588 3.85 3.19 -27.64
N ALA A 589 4.75 4.18 -27.64
CA ALA A 589 5.63 4.42 -26.49
C ALA A 589 4.84 4.73 -25.20
N GLU A 590 3.66 5.33 -25.35
CA GLU A 590 2.75 5.63 -24.24
C GLU A 590 1.30 5.32 -24.63
N LEU A 591 0.53 4.74 -23.72
CA LEU A 591 -0.90 4.48 -23.88
C LEU A 591 -1.60 4.49 -22.51
N ALA A 592 -2.66 5.30 -22.40
CA ALA A 592 -3.48 5.42 -21.21
C ALA A 592 -2.66 5.69 -19.93
N GLY A 593 -1.58 6.47 -20.00
CA GLY A 593 -0.72 6.83 -18.87
C GLY A 593 0.28 5.75 -18.46
N ALA A 594 0.51 4.75 -19.30
CA ALA A 594 1.57 3.76 -19.15
C ALA A 594 2.61 3.91 -20.25
N ALA A 595 3.89 3.82 -19.91
CA ALA A 595 4.98 3.62 -20.87
C ALA A 595 4.99 2.17 -21.33
N LEU A 596 5.11 1.93 -22.62
CA LEU A 596 5.03 0.61 -23.23
C LEU A 596 6.21 0.36 -24.16
N PHE A 597 6.62 -0.90 -24.20
CA PHE A 597 7.60 -1.39 -25.17
C PHE A 597 7.21 -2.79 -25.65
N ARG A 598 7.42 -3.08 -26.94
CA ARG A 598 7.33 -4.42 -27.51
C ARG A 598 8.31 -4.56 -28.65
N LYS A 599 8.99 -5.70 -28.68
CA LYS A 599 9.81 -6.15 -29.78
C LYS A 599 9.50 -7.61 -30.06
N LEU A 600 9.26 -7.95 -31.32
CA LEU A 600 9.08 -9.32 -31.78
C LEU A 600 10.23 -9.71 -32.71
N THR A 601 10.79 -10.89 -32.50
CA THR A 601 11.77 -11.52 -33.40
C THR A 601 11.38 -12.95 -33.72
N THR A 602 11.68 -13.40 -34.94
CA THR A 602 11.51 -14.79 -35.37
C THR A 602 12.79 -15.28 -36.01
N ALA A 603 13.27 -16.45 -35.63
CA ALA A 603 14.50 -17.06 -36.20
C ALA A 603 14.44 -18.58 -36.07
N GLY A 604 14.65 -19.27 -37.20
CA GLY A 604 14.53 -20.73 -37.25
C GLY A 604 13.14 -21.17 -36.79
N ASN A 605 13.03 -22.05 -35.83
CA ASN A 605 11.77 -22.51 -35.25
C ASN A 605 11.35 -21.74 -33.99
N ARG A 606 11.79 -20.51 -33.83
CA ARG A 606 11.59 -19.74 -32.57
C ARG A 606 10.91 -18.40 -32.82
N ILE A 607 9.96 -18.08 -31.94
CA ILE A 607 9.36 -16.75 -31.78
C ILE A 607 9.83 -16.21 -30.42
N VAL A 608 10.30 -14.95 -30.40
CA VAL A 608 10.68 -14.25 -29.17
C VAL A 608 9.91 -12.94 -29.09
N VAL A 609 9.31 -12.68 -27.93
CA VAL A 609 8.56 -11.43 -27.64
C VAL A 609 9.14 -10.81 -26.36
N ASP A 610 9.69 -9.62 -26.51
CA ASP A 610 10.10 -8.75 -25.42
C ASP A 610 9.04 -7.68 -25.20
N GLU A 611 8.55 -7.54 -23.98
CA GLU A 611 7.54 -6.55 -23.60
C GLU A 611 7.90 -5.88 -22.30
N ARG A 612 7.52 -4.60 -22.17
CA ARG A 612 7.58 -3.88 -20.90
C ARG A 612 6.37 -2.95 -20.79
N ILE A 613 5.86 -2.82 -19.54
CA ILE A 613 4.84 -1.86 -19.15
C ILE A 613 5.25 -1.21 -17.82
N ASP A 614 5.26 0.11 -17.77
CA ASP A 614 5.41 0.91 -16.55
C ASP A 614 4.24 1.89 -16.44
N GLY A 615 3.44 1.75 -15.40
CA GLY A 615 2.31 2.65 -15.11
C GLY A 615 2.80 3.94 -14.49
N LEU A 616 2.82 5.03 -15.26
CA LEU A 616 3.30 6.34 -14.82
C LEU A 616 2.23 7.15 -14.09
N GLY A 617 0.95 6.78 -14.24
CA GLY A 617 -0.17 7.56 -13.70
C GLY A 617 -0.20 8.99 -14.26
N THR A 618 0.24 9.19 -15.52
CA THR A 618 0.12 10.47 -16.19
C THR A 618 -1.36 10.80 -16.42
N GLU A 619 -1.69 12.07 -16.30
CA GLU A 619 -3.07 12.52 -16.45
C GLU A 619 -3.46 12.66 -17.90
N ILE A 620 -4.68 12.22 -18.20
CA ILE A 620 -5.30 12.35 -19.50
C ILE A 620 -6.32 13.48 -19.43
N ALA A 621 -6.11 14.51 -20.22
CA ALA A 621 -7.00 15.67 -20.25
C ALA A 621 -8.43 15.27 -20.69
N PRO A 622 -9.46 15.95 -20.20
CA PRO A 622 -10.85 15.61 -20.52
C PRO A 622 -11.14 15.50 -22.03
N GLY A 623 -10.59 16.42 -22.81
CA GLY A 623 -10.73 16.43 -24.27
C GLY A 623 -10.06 15.24 -24.99
N ASP A 624 -9.10 14.57 -24.34
CA ASP A 624 -8.34 13.44 -24.88
C ASP A 624 -8.93 12.07 -24.51
N VAL A 625 -9.85 12.01 -23.54
CA VAL A 625 -10.41 10.74 -23.04
C VAL A 625 -10.99 9.88 -24.15
N GLY A 626 -11.76 10.48 -25.06
CA GLY A 626 -12.35 9.75 -26.19
C GLY A 626 -11.29 9.20 -27.16
N ARG A 627 -10.26 9.97 -27.46
CA ARG A 627 -9.13 9.57 -28.31
C ARG A 627 -8.34 8.42 -27.68
N VAL A 628 -8.01 8.53 -26.40
CA VAL A 628 -7.26 7.50 -25.67
C VAL A 628 -8.08 6.22 -25.53
N ARG A 629 -9.39 6.30 -25.24
CA ARG A 629 -10.30 5.14 -25.21
C ARG A 629 -10.30 4.39 -26.55
N THR A 630 -10.40 5.14 -27.65
CA THR A 630 -10.33 4.58 -29.00
C THR A 630 -8.98 3.92 -29.26
N ALA A 631 -7.89 4.55 -28.88
CA ALA A 631 -6.53 4.00 -29.04
C ALA A 631 -6.34 2.70 -28.25
N VAL A 632 -6.83 2.63 -27.00
CA VAL A 632 -6.81 1.41 -26.19
C VAL A 632 -7.62 0.31 -26.83
N ALA A 633 -8.84 0.61 -27.29
CA ALA A 633 -9.70 -0.37 -27.96
C ALA A 633 -9.04 -0.90 -29.26
N GLN A 634 -8.44 -0.03 -30.06
CA GLN A 634 -7.70 -0.42 -31.27
C GLN A 634 -6.49 -1.29 -30.95
N ALA A 635 -5.67 -0.93 -29.94
CA ALA A 635 -4.52 -1.73 -29.53
C ALA A 635 -4.96 -3.13 -29.04
N LYS A 636 -6.01 -3.21 -28.21
CA LYS A 636 -6.59 -4.48 -27.76
C LYS A 636 -7.23 -5.28 -28.90
N GLY A 637 -7.85 -4.64 -29.89
CA GLY A 637 -8.42 -5.29 -31.07
C GLY A 637 -7.33 -5.87 -32.02
N ARG A 638 -6.11 -5.36 -31.95
CA ARG A 638 -4.96 -5.78 -32.76
C ARG A 638 -3.91 -6.54 -31.93
N THR A 639 -4.41 -7.34 -30.99
CA THR A 639 -3.57 -8.19 -30.11
C THR A 639 -2.60 -9.05 -30.94
N LEU A 640 -1.34 -9.09 -30.52
CA LEU A 640 -0.30 -9.88 -31.16
C LEU A 640 -0.61 -11.39 -31.00
N ARG A 641 -0.66 -12.14 -32.12
CA ARG A 641 -0.97 -13.57 -32.15
C ARG A 641 -0.08 -14.29 -33.15
N ALA A 642 0.26 -15.53 -32.83
CA ALA A 642 0.83 -16.46 -33.79
C ALA A 642 -0.29 -17.38 -34.29
N THR A 643 -0.39 -17.57 -35.60
CA THR A 643 -1.37 -18.43 -36.28
C THR A 643 -0.61 -19.51 -37.02
N ALA A 644 -0.94 -20.77 -36.72
CA ALA A 644 -0.31 -21.94 -37.36
C ALA A 644 -0.68 -22.04 -38.85
N PRO A 645 0.12 -22.74 -39.69
CA PRO A 645 -0.23 -23.03 -41.09
C PRO A 645 -1.62 -23.65 -41.24
N ALA A 646 -2.26 -23.39 -42.38
CA ALA A 646 -3.64 -23.88 -42.63
C ALA A 646 -3.71 -25.40 -42.68
N ASP A 647 -2.67 -26.03 -43.13
CA ASP A 647 -2.47 -27.46 -43.26
C ASP A 647 -1.82 -28.12 -42.02
N TYR A 648 -1.77 -27.39 -40.87
CA TYR A 648 -1.21 -27.97 -39.64
C TYR A 648 -1.93 -29.27 -39.29
N PRO A 649 -1.20 -30.37 -38.96
CA PRO A 649 -1.77 -31.70 -38.79
C PRO A 649 -2.96 -31.77 -37.82
N GLY A 650 -3.89 -32.65 -38.09
CA GLY A 650 -4.95 -33.05 -37.14
C GLY A 650 -4.35 -33.59 -35.84
N TYR A 651 -5.14 -33.63 -34.76
CA TYR A 651 -4.68 -34.06 -33.41
C TYR A 651 -3.98 -35.45 -33.45
N TYR A 652 -4.59 -36.40 -34.09
CA TYR A 652 -4.04 -37.76 -34.24
C TYR A 652 -2.65 -37.76 -34.90
N PHE A 653 -2.49 -37.03 -36.00
CA PHE A 653 -1.25 -37.00 -36.75
C PHE A 653 -0.13 -36.24 -36.01
N ASP A 654 -0.49 -35.23 -35.26
CA ASP A 654 0.44 -34.45 -34.41
C ASP A 654 1.04 -35.36 -33.33
N ILE A 655 0.18 -36.15 -32.64
CA ILE A 655 0.61 -37.12 -31.64
C ILE A 655 1.43 -38.24 -32.28
N ALA A 656 0.95 -38.81 -33.39
CA ALA A 656 1.69 -39.90 -34.09
C ALA A 656 3.10 -39.46 -34.49
N ALA A 657 3.27 -38.23 -34.94
CA ALA A 657 4.56 -37.64 -35.24
C ALA A 657 5.45 -37.50 -33.98
N ALA A 658 4.87 -37.09 -32.86
CA ALA A 658 5.59 -36.97 -31.59
C ALA A 658 6.04 -38.35 -31.03
N VAL A 659 5.18 -39.36 -31.14
CA VAL A 659 5.47 -40.75 -30.75
C VAL A 659 6.60 -41.29 -31.62
N LYS A 660 6.48 -41.20 -32.96
CA LYS A 660 7.48 -41.61 -33.92
C LYS A 660 8.85 -40.91 -33.70
N GLY A 661 8.80 -39.62 -33.37
CA GLY A 661 9.97 -38.79 -33.07
C GLY A 661 10.53 -38.98 -31.66
N LYS A 662 9.98 -39.88 -30.84
CA LYS A 662 10.36 -40.11 -29.43
C LYS A 662 10.38 -38.84 -28.58
N LYS A 663 9.46 -37.90 -28.88
CA LYS A 663 9.40 -36.59 -28.22
C LYS A 663 8.59 -36.59 -26.91
N LEU A 664 7.95 -37.71 -26.54
CA LEU A 664 7.06 -37.81 -25.37
C LEU A 664 7.81 -38.10 -24.06
N ALA A 665 9.07 -38.53 -24.11
CA ALA A 665 9.83 -38.92 -22.92
C ALA A 665 9.97 -37.79 -21.87
N ALA A 666 10.06 -36.53 -22.31
CA ALA A 666 10.16 -35.39 -21.41
C ALA A 666 8.88 -35.17 -20.58
N TYR A 667 7.71 -35.43 -21.15
CA TYR A 667 6.43 -35.33 -20.44
C TYR A 667 6.28 -36.46 -19.40
N GLU A 668 6.61 -37.72 -19.81
CA GLU A 668 6.62 -38.86 -18.90
C GLU A 668 7.53 -38.63 -17.70
N ALA A 669 8.71 -38.01 -17.93
CA ALA A 669 9.63 -37.68 -16.85
C ALA A 669 9.04 -36.67 -15.85
N VAL A 670 8.33 -35.62 -16.31
CA VAL A 670 7.68 -34.64 -15.45
C VAL A 670 6.63 -35.30 -14.56
N TYR A 671 5.71 -36.08 -15.14
CA TYR A 671 4.67 -36.78 -14.39
C TYR A 671 5.26 -37.86 -13.47
N GLY A 672 6.30 -38.56 -13.91
CA GLY A 672 7.03 -39.54 -13.09
C GLY A 672 7.64 -38.91 -11.84
N LYS A 673 8.23 -37.71 -11.95
CA LYS A 673 8.78 -36.98 -10.80
C LYS A 673 7.65 -36.49 -9.87
N ALA A 674 6.52 -36.06 -10.41
CA ALA A 674 5.36 -35.66 -9.61
C ALA A 674 4.87 -36.81 -8.74
N ILE A 675 4.74 -38.02 -9.33
CA ILE A 675 4.41 -39.25 -8.60
C ILE A 675 5.46 -39.60 -7.55
N ALA A 676 6.76 -39.48 -7.89
CA ALA A 676 7.84 -39.75 -6.95
C ALA A 676 7.88 -38.79 -5.76
N ARG A 677 7.42 -37.56 -5.93
CA ARG A 677 7.36 -36.54 -4.87
C ARG A 677 6.22 -36.84 -3.87
N ASP A 678 5.08 -37.30 -4.36
CA ASP A 678 3.94 -37.75 -3.56
C ASP A 678 3.39 -39.10 -4.04
N PRO A 679 4.05 -40.21 -3.69
CA PRO A 679 3.64 -41.53 -4.15
C PRO A 679 2.34 -42.05 -3.50
N LYS A 680 1.89 -41.40 -2.42
CA LYS A 680 0.64 -41.73 -1.71
C LYS A 680 -0.53 -40.82 -2.13
N GLY A 681 -0.29 -39.78 -2.89
CA GLY A 681 -1.32 -38.90 -3.46
C GLY A 681 -1.84 -39.46 -4.79
N ASP A 682 -3.11 -39.26 -5.05
CA ASP A 682 -3.78 -39.69 -6.28
C ASP A 682 -3.51 -38.74 -7.46
N SER A 683 -3.18 -37.45 -7.18
CA SER A 683 -3.15 -36.41 -8.21
C SER A 683 -2.05 -36.63 -9.26
N GLY A 684 -0.86 -37.08 -8.87
CA GLY A 684 0.22 -37.38 -9.80
C GLY A 684 -0.12 -38.52 -10.78
N TRP A 685 -0.73 -39.60 -10.27
CA TRP A 685 -1.21 -40.71 -11.05
C TRP A 685 -2.35 -40.29 -11.97
N SER A 686 -3.34 -39.56 -11.44
CA SER A 686 -4.47 -39.04 -12.22
C SER A 686 -3.97 -38.15 -13.37
N SER A 687 -3.07 -37.20 -13.10
CA SER A 687 -2.54 -36.28 -14.11
C SER A 687 -1.77 -37.00 -15.21
N ARG A 688 -0.96 -38.03 -14.86
CA ARG A 688 -0.26 -38.84 -15.86
C ARG A 688 -1.24 -39.72 -16.65
N GLY A 689 -2.26 -40.28 -16.01
CA GLY A 689 -3.30 -41.03 -16.68
C GLY A 689 -4.06 -40.20 -17.71
N ILE A 690 -4.43 -38.94 -17.37
CA ILE A 690 -5.05 -38.00 -18.29
C ILE A 690 -4.11 -37.67 -19.47
N TYR A 691 -2.86 -37.41 -19.21
CA TYR A 691 -1.86 -37.19 -20.25
C TYR A 691 -1.73 -38.39 -21.19
N ARG A 692 -1.58 -39.62 -20.65
CA ARG A 692 -1.45 -40.88 -21.42
C ARG A 692 -2.68 -41.14 -22.27
N ALA A 693 -3.87 -40.97 -21.72
CA ALA A 693 -5.10 -41.06 -22.50
C ALA A 693 -5.12 -40.05 -23.66
N GLY A 694 -4.64 -38.81 -23.39
CA GLY A 694 -4.51 -37.75 -24.40
C GLY A 694 -3.50 -38.08 -25.51
N VAL A 695 -2.49 -38.90 -25.29
CA VAL A 695 -1.53 -39.34 -26.30
C VAL A 695 -1.80 -40.75 -26.83
N PHE A 696 -2.99 -41.29 -26.58
CA PHE A 696 -3.48 -42.61 -27.00
C PHE A 696 -2.75 -43.80 -26.38
N ASP A 697 -1.98 -43.61 -25.30
CA ASP A 697 -1.50 -44.71 -24.48
C ASP A 697 -2.55 -45.15 -23.49
N TRP A 698 -3.61 -45.80 -24.05
CA TRP A 698 -4.78 -46.22 -23.30
C TRP A 698 -4.50 -47.22 -22.18
N GLN A 699 -3.55 -48.19 -22.42
CA GLN A 699 -3.19 -49.15 -21.40
C GLN A 699 -2.43 -48.44 -20.24
N GLY A 700 -1.47 -47.61 -20.54
CA GLY A 700 -0.80 -46.83 -19.52
C GLY A 700 -1.73 -45.93 -18.73
N ALA A 701 -2.76 -45.36 -19.38
CA ALA A 701 -3.81 -44.58 -18.72
C ALA A 701 -4.65 -45.43 -17.75
N VAL A 702 -5.05 -46.62 -18.16
CA VAL A 702 -5.79 -47.59 -17.29
C VAL A 702 -4.97 -47.94 -16.06
N ASP A 703 -3.66 -48.21 -16.24
CA ASP A 703 -2.77 -48.56 -15.14
C ASP A 703 -2.62 -47.39 -14.13
N ASP A 704 -2.47 -46.16 -14.61
CA ASP A 704 -2.37 -44.97 -13.78
C ASP A 704 -3.69 -44.64 -13.07
N PHE A 705 -4.83 -44.67 -13.75
CA PHE A 705 -6.12 -44.45 -13.11
C PHE A 705 -6.45 -45.54 -12.07
N THR A 706 -6.01 -46.77 -12.30
CA THR A 706 -6.18 -47.86 -11.33
C THR A 706 -5.38 -47.53 -10.04
N LYS A 707 -4.19 -47.00 -10.16
CA LYS A 707 -3.40 -46.54 -9.00
C LYS A 707 -4.07 -45.37 -8.30
N ALA A 708 -4.51 -44.37 -9.05
CA ALA A 708 -5.22 -43.22 -8.50
C ALA A 708 -6.50 -43.61 -7.74
N ILE A 709 -7.33 -44.48 -8.32
CA ILE A 709 -8.56 -45.00 -7.69
C ILE A 709 -8.25 -45.78 -6.39
N ALA A 710 -7.18 -46.57 -6.39
CA ALA A 710 -6.77 -47.31 -5.19
C ALA A 710 -6.33 -46.41 -4.04
N LEU A 711 -5.84 -45.21 -4.33
CA LEU A 711 -5.41 -44.22 -3.35
C LEU A 711 -6.60 -43.33 -2.90
N ARG A 712 -7.39 -42.88 -3.86
CA ARG A 712 -8.58 -42.03 -3.60
C ARG A 712 -9.63 -42.23 -4.69
N PRO A 713 -10.67 -43.08 -4.43
CA PRO A 713 -11.75 -43.29 -5.38
C PRO A 713 -12.52 -41.98 -5.67
N SER A 714 -12.86 -41.75 -6.93
CA SER A 714 -13.75 -40.66 -7.34
C SER A 714 -14.48 -41.00 -8.62
N VAL A 715 -15.68 -40.45 -8.77
CA VAL A 715 -16.55 -40.61 -9.97
C VAL A 715 -15.73 -40.27 -11.24
N GLU A 716 -14.98 -39.16 -11.20
CA GLU A 716 -14.19 -38.73 -12.35
C GLU A 716 -13.14 -39.78 -12.77
N LEU A 717 -12.40 -40.34 -11.81
CA LEU A 717 -11.38 -41.35 -12.09
C LEU A 717 -11.96 -42.63 -12.69
N TYR A 718 -13.11 -43.11 -12.19
CA TYR A 718 -13.82 -44.25 -12.77
C TYR A 718 -14.27 -43.96 -14.19
N LEU A 719 -14.89 -42.81 -14.46
CA LEU A 719 -15.32 -42.43 -15.81
C LEU A 719 -14.15 -42.28 -16.79
N ARG A 720 -13.02 -41.75 -16.35
CA ARG A 720 -11.80 -41.64 -17.17
C ARG A 720 -11.21 -43.00 -17.47
N ARG A 721 -11.20 -43.95 -16.52
CA ARG A 721 -10.73 -45.31 -16.74
C ARG A 721 -11.70 -46.07 -17.66
N ALA A 722 -13.03 -45.90 -17.47
CA ALA A 722 -14.05 -46.45 -18.37
C ALA A 722 -13.83 -46.01 -19.82
N ALA A 723 -13.58 -44.71 -20.04
CA ALA A 723 -13.27 -44.21 -21.38
C ALA A 723 -12.01 -44.85 -21.99
N SER A 724 -10.98 -45.10 -21.17
CA SER A 724 -9.76 -45.77 -21.61
C SER A 724 -10.00 -47.25 -21.91
N HIS A 725 -10.84 -47.96 -21.12
CA HIS A 725 -11.27 -49.33 -21.39
C HIS A 725 -12.08 -49.42 -22.69
N ALA A 726 -12.97 -48.45 -22.94
CA ALA A 726 -13.73 -48.39 -24.20
C ALA A 726 -12.83 -48.29 -25.42
N ALA A 727 -11.78 -47.42 -25.34
CA ALA A 727 -10.81 -47.28 -26.42
C ALA A 727 -9.98 -48.53 -26.68
N LEU A 728 -9.84 -49.41 -25.68
CA LEU A 728 -9.18 -50.71 -25.77
C LEU A 728 -10.14 -51.85 -26.18
N GLY A 729 -11.45 -51.58 -26.39
CA GLY A 729 -12.47 -52.60 -26.68
C GLY A 729 -12.77 -53.55 -25.49
N GLN A 730 -12.57 -53.07 -24.26
CA GLN A 730 -12.77 -53.83 -23.02
C GLN A 730 -14.15 -53.52 -22.38
N ASP A 731 -15.25 -53.81 -23.09
CA ASP A 731 -16.61 -53.38 -22.75
C ASP A 731 -17.07 -53.78 -21.34
N ALA A 732 -16.74 -54.99 -20.91
CA ALA A 732 -17.12 -55.46 -19.57
C ALA A 732 -16.46 -54.65 -18.45
N ARG A 733 -15.20 -54.21 -18.63
CA ARG A 733 -14.49 -53.37 -17.68
C ARG A 733 -15.01 -51.93 -17.71
N GLN A 734 -15.35 -51.44 -18.90
CA GLN A 734 -15.99 -50.16 -19.06
C GLN A 734 -17.28 -50.06 -18.26
N LEU A 735 -18.17 -51.06 -18.40
CA LEU A 735 -19.45 -51.10 -17.68
C LEU A 735 -19.26 -51.19 -16.17
N ALA A 736 -18.31 -52.00 -15.70
CA ALA A 736 -18.01 -52.11 -14.27
C ALA A 736 -17.53 -50.78 -13.68
N ASP A 737 -16.74 -49.98 -14.44
CA ASP A 737 -16.30 -48.64 -14.00
C ASP A 737 -17.45 -47.63 -14.04
N ILE A 738 -18.38 -47.69 -14.98
CA ILE A 738 -19.58 -46.85 -15.04
C ILE A 738 -20.47 -47.14 -13.84
N ASP A 739 -20.70 -48.43 -13.52
CA ASP A 739 -21.48 -48.83 -12.35
C ASP A 739 -20.83 -48.32 -11.06
N ALA A 740 -19.51 -48.50 -10.90
CA ALA A 740 -18.77 -48.00 -9.76
C ALA A 740 -18.72 -46.42 -9.64
N ALA A 741 -18.94 -45.72 -10.74
CA ALA A 741 -19.08 -44.26 -10.74
C ALA A 741 -20.50 -43.81 -10.35
N ALA A 742 -21.51 -44.69 -10.51
CA ALA A 742 -22.90 -44.41 -10.16
C ALA A 742 -23.20 -44.64 -8.66
N ASP A 743 -22.46 -45.58 -8.03
CA ASP A 743 -22.51 -45.86 -6.59
C ASP A 743 -21.68 -44.81 -5.80
#